data_2b338c929bb555cb3d340517fab84536
#
_entry.id   2b338c929bb555cb3d340517fab84536
#
_cell.length_a   1.000
_cell.length_b   1.000
_cell.length_c   1.000
_cell.angle_alpha   90.00
_cell.angle_beta   90.00
_cell.angle_gamma   90.00
#
_symmetry.space_group_name_H-M   'P 1'
#
loop_
_entity.id
_entity.type
_entity.pdbx_description
1 polymer ?
#
loop_
_entity_poly.entity_id
_entity_poly.type
_entity_poly.pdbx_seq_one_letter_code
_entity_poly.pdbx_strand_id
1 'polypeptide(L)'
;MASAIIVFSHLRWDFVFQRPQHLMCRLAARHPIVFIEEPVYDADKTFLRTYTPVPGVLVCQPHTSLNQQGFHDDHLPHLQKMVRQLVRDYDDHVAWFYTPMALPLLQELHPRLVIYDCMDELSTFKNAPKQLLQRESALLKVADIVFTGGQSLYRAKRERHPNVHCFPSSVDAAHFVQSLDRANSHPAHRDIPGPRLGFYGVIDERLDTGLIAQLADAHTQWQIVLVGPVVKIDPESLPRRPNIHYLGQQSYQSLPQFLAGWDVCLLPFALNDATRFISPTKTLEYMAAELPIVSTPVTDVAEIYGDIVSIAGDAKSFIAACEAALLASPQEHAVKVEKMRKVLASTSWDTTVDKMVDLLATTRPRADRNDTAAEQAAEAAAGINRLRQHQQHEMPRFAKTAIIGGGPTGLSAAYHLGHDALLLERHSMVGGWCRSIKDNGFTFDYAGHIMFSNDPYVLELYELLLGSNVHWQNREAWVYSKNVYTRYPFQGALYGLPPDVIKECIMGAIEARFGTTGKTAPATARAGDCCADGGVALPGGNVAALDKRGPANFEEFIHQVWGAGIAKHFAIPYNRKLWAVPLTEMETSWLGGRVPLPNLEEIIDGALQPVAKPMGPNARFGYPLRGGFQALVSGFVPHIKGTIELNADVVQVSPRQRTIALRDGRRYQYDSLISTMPLPELVKIIGDEAPEEVKQAAAGLKHISVRCVNLGVARENITEKHWIYYPEDTIFHRIFVQGNASPECNPPGGFGITCEITYSPTWKPLPFSGQELIDRCIQDCIKVGMFREDDKIIAANEVDMPYAYVVYDHARARNVETIKAWLGKHDIILAGRYSEWEYYNSDHAFIAGKKAAETVKWMENNRVVAAE
;
A
#
# COMPACT_ATOMS: atom_id res chain seq x y z
N MET A 1 -14.44 44.09 -5.80
CA MET A 1 -13.22 43.68 -6.52
C MET A 1 -13.32 42.19 -6.72
N ALA A 2 -12.74 41.60 -7.76
CA ALA A 2 -12.73 40.14 -7.92
C ALA A 2 -11.85 39.52 -6.85
N SER A 3 -12.26 38.40 -6.24
CA SER A 3 -11.47 37.65 -5.27
C SER A 3 -10.11 37.31 -5.83
N ALA A 4 -9.05 37.50 -5.06
CA ALA A 4 -7.70 37.05 -5.45
C ALA A 4 -7.58 35.54 -5.32
N ILE A 5 -6.68 34.93 -6.08
CA ILE A 5 -6.33 33.49 -5.95
C ILE A 5 -4.90 33.39 -5.42
N ILE A 6 -4.75 32.85 -4.21
CA ILE A 6 -3.46 32.57 -3.59
C ILE A 6 -3.09 31.14 -3.89
N VAL A 7 -2.07 30.94 -4.73
CA VAL A 7 -1.66 29.63 -5.25
C VAL A 7 -0.40 29.14 -4.56
N PHE A 8 -0.40 27.90 -4.10
CA PHE A 8 0.78 27.21 -3.56
C PHE A 8 1.20 26.10 -4.52
N SER A 9 2.41 26.21 -5.06
CA SER A 9 2.90 25.30 -6.09
C SER A 9 4.27 24.71 -5.75
N HIS A 10 4.38 23.40 -5.97
CA HIS A 10 5.67 22.68 -5.97
C HIS A 10 6.42 22.85 -7.31
N LEU A 11 5.76 23.43 -8.31
CA LEU A 11 6.34 23.71 -9.62
C LEU A 11 6.76 25.17 -9.70
N ARG A 12 7.93 25.40 -10.30
CA ARG A 12 8.40 26.74 -10.58
C ARG A 12 7.79 27.28 -11.85
N TRP A 13 7.44 28.56 -11.84
CA TRP A 13 6.82 29.23 -12.98
C TRP A 13 7.69 29.18 -14.25
N ASP A 14 8.98 29.38 -14.08
CA ASP A 14 9.94 29.46 -15.19
C ASP A 14 10.62 28.14 -15.56
N PHE A 15 10.19 26.99 -14.99
CA PHE A 15 10.86 25.72 -15.25
C PHE A 15 10.31 25.03 -16.51
N VAL A 16 9.09 24.57 -16.49
CA VAL A 16 8.40 23.93 -17.62
C VAL A 16 6.97 24.47 -17.68
N PHE A 17 6.53 24.91 -18.87
CA PHE A 17 5.19 25.42 -19.05
C PHE A 17 4.18 24.27 -19.10
N GLN A 18 3.28 24.22 -18.16
CA GLN A 18 2.32 23.12 -18.00
C GLN A 18 1.01 23.59 -17.34
N ARG A 19 0.18 22.69 -16.82
CA ARG A 19 -1.15 22.97 -16.27
C ARG A 19 -1.25 24.22 -15.38
N PRO A 20 -0.38 24.45 -14.37
CA PRO A 20 -0.51 25.66 -13.54
C PRO A 20 -0.40 26.96 -14.34
N GLN A 21 0.59 27.06 -15.26
CA GLN A 21 0.74 28.25 -16.09
C GLN A 21 -0.44 28.44 -17.03
N HIS A 22 -0.92 27.38 -17.69
CA HIS A 22 -2.09 27.46 -18.58
C HIS A 22 -3.34 27.96 -17.85
N LEU A 23 -3.61 27.45 -16.65
CA LEU A 23 -4.77 27.86 -15.85
C LEU A 23 -4.61 29.25 -15.27
N MET A 24 -3.49 29.53 -14.62
CA MET A 24 -3.29 30.82 -13.93
C MET A 24 -3.20 32.00 -14.88
N CYS A 25 -2.56 31.86 -16.06
CA CYS A 25 -2.56 32.92 -17.08
C CYS A 25 -3.99 33.30 -17.53
N ARG A 26 -4.88 32.33 -17.67
CA ARG A 26 -6.26 32.55 -18.08
C ARG A 26 -7.14 33.10 -16.96
N LEU A 27 -6.97 32.54 -15.74
CA LEU A 27 -7.65 33.03 -14.54
C LEU A 27 -7.26 34.48 -14.21
N ALA A 28 -6.02 34.90 -14.53
CA ALA A 28 -5.50 36.25 -14.31
C ALA A 28 -6.31 37.36 -15.04
N ALA A 29 -7.02 37.00 -16.09
CA ALA A 29 -7.95 37.92 -16.78
C ALA A 29 -9.17 38.31 -15.91
N ARG A 30 -9.47 37.50 -14.87
CA ARG A 30 -10.67 37.66 -14.00
C ARG A 30 -10.32 37.86 -12.52
N HIS A 31 -9.18 37.35 -12.07
CA HIS A 31 -8.77 37.30 -10.69
C HIS A 31 -7.29 37.68 -10.57
N PRO A 32 -6.89 38.54 -9.63
CA PRO A 32 -5.47 38.71 -9.29
C PRO A 32 -4.90 37.36 -8.79
N ILE A 33 -3.76 36.95 -9.33
CA ILE A 33 -3.09 35.69 -8.97
C ILE A 33 -1.82 35.99 -8.16
N VAL A 34 -1.68 35.40 -6.99
CA VAL A 34 -0.45 35.40 -6.20
C VAL A 34 0.07 33.97 -6.19
N PHE A 35 1.11 33.70 -6.97
CA PHE A 35 1.66 32.36 -7.19
C PHE A 35 2.90 32.15 -6.32
N ILE A 36 2.79 31.38 -5.26
CA ILE A 36 3.83 31.12 -4.28
C ILE A 36 4.53 29.81 -4.60
N GLU A 37 5.82 29.90 -4.91
CA GLU A 37 6.68 28.76 -5.24
C GLU A 37 7.33 28.15 -3.98
N GLU A 38 7.88 26.96 -4.13
CA GLU A 38 8.76 26.36 -3.11
C GLU A 38 10.01 27.21 -2.88
N PRO A 39 10.53 27.25 -1.64
CA PRO A 39 11.77 27.98 -1.33
C PRO A 39 12.98 27.54 -2.17
N VAL A 40 13.87 28.49 -2.40
CA VAL A 40 15.17 28.27 -3.04
C VAL A 40 16.28 28.40 -2.00
N TYR A 41 17.17 27.43 -1.94
CA TYR A 41 18.35 27.47 -1.07
C TYR A 41 19.52 28.11 -1.82
N ASP A 42 19.66 29.44 -1.71
CA ASP A 42 20.72 30.20 -2.38
C ASP A 42 21.04 31.55 -1.72
N ALA A 43 20.58 31.78 -0.50
CA ALA A 43 20.70 33.05 0.18
C ALA A 43 21.18 32.92 1.63
N ASP A 44 21.94 33.89 2.11
CA ASP A 44 22.42 33.95 3.51
C ASP A 44 21.30 34.35 4.49
N LYS A 45 20.28 35.03 4.01
CA LYS A 45 19.11 35.48 4.79
C LYS A 45 17.82 35.20 4.00
N THR A 46 16.78 34.80 4.72
CA THR A 46 15.46 34.55 4.12
C THR A 46 14.83 35.86 3.64
N PHE A 47 14.46 35.92 2.34
CA PHE A 47 13.74 37.03 1.73
C PHE A 47 12.80 36.51 0.66
N LEU A 48 11.87 37.38 0.22
CA LEU A 48 10.90 37.08 -0.85
C LEU A 48 11.28 37.85 -2.11
N ARG A 49 11.53 37.13 -3.20
CA ARG A 49 11.64 37.70 -4.54
C ARG A 49 10.27 37.67 -5.21
N THR A 50 9.89 38.79 -5.83
CA THR A 50 8.63 38.82 -6.58
C THR A 50 8.88 39.34 -7.99
N TYR A 51 8.08 38.82 -8.97
CA TYR A 51 8.09 39.30 -10.36
C TYR A 51 6.74 39.00 -11.03
N THR A 52 6.46 39.70 -12.12
CA THR A 52 5.19 39.60 -12.85
C THR A 52 5.48 39.08 -14.26
N PRO A 53 5.40 37.75 -14.49
CA PRO A 53 5.69 37.13 -15.79
C PRO A 53 4.65 37.50 -16.86
N VAL A 54 3.39 37.65 -16.44
CA VAL A 54 2.28 38.07 -17.29
C VAL A 54 1.36 39.00 -16.50
N PRO A 55 0.60 39.90 -17.15
CA PRO A 55 -0.33 40.76 -16.45
C PRO A 55 -1.29 40.00 -15.54
N GLY A 56 -1.44 40.44 -14.29
CA GLY A 56 -2.34 39.86 -13.31
C GLY A 56 -1.77 38.66 -12.54
N VAL A 57 -0.56 38.20 -12.84
CA VAL A 57 0.14 37.10 -12.06
C VAL A 57 1.36 37.67 -11.36
N LEU A 58 1.36 37.64 -10.04
CA LEU A 58 2.51 37.95 -9.19
C LEU A 58 3.13 36.62 -8.73
N VAL A 59 4.32 36.30 -9.22
CA VAL A 59 5.09 35.13 -8.73
C VAL A 59 5.91 35.53 -7.52
N CYS A 60 5.81 34.75 -6.48
CA CYS A 60 6.45 34.93 -5.18
C CYS A 60 7.40 33.75 -4.94
N GLN A 61 8.69 34.01 -4.97
CA GLN A 61 9.75 33.01 -4.79
C GLN A 61 10.49 33.30 -3.47
N PRO A 62 10.29 32.47 -2.43
CA PRO A 62 11.06 32.58 -1.19
C PRO A 62 12.50 32.12 -1.41
N HIS A 63 13.48 32.91 -0.96
CA HIS A 63 14.89 32.55 -0.90
C HIS A 63 15.30 32.32 0.55
N THR A 64 16.15 31.33 0.83
CA THR A 64 16.46 30.88 2.19
C THR A 64 17.88 30.37 2.33
N SER A 65 18.39 30.45 3.56
CA SER A 65 19.67 29.81 3.98
C SER A 65 19.49 28.37 4.49
N LEU A 66 18.25 27.85 4.56
CA LEU A 66 17.95 26.50 5.04
C LEU A 66 18.05 25.49 3.90
N ASN A 67 18.99 24.55 4.02
CA ASN A 67 19.20 23.50 3.03
C ASN A 67 18.14 22.37 3.18
N GLN A 68 16.89 22.71 2.92
CA GLN A 68 15.76 21.78 2.90
C GLN A 68 14.99 21.93 1.59
N GLN A 69 14.39 20.85 1.09
CA GLN A 69 13.66 20.89 -0.18
C GLN A 69 12.16 21.18 0.02
N GLY A 70 11.61 21.95 -0.88
CA GLY A 70 10.16 22.20 -0.96
C GLY A 70 9.60 22.95 0.26
N PHE A 71 8.32 22.76 0.54
CA PHE A 71 7.63 23.32 1.72
C PHE A 71 7.93 22.48 2.98
N HIS A 72 9.24 22.31 3.29
CA HIS A 72 9.68 21.60 4.49
C HIS A 72 9.28 22.33 5.76
N ASP A 73 9.10 21.61 6.87
CA ASP A 73 8.63 22.16 8.15
C ASP A 73 9.54 23.27 8.71
N ASP A 74 10.84 23.16 8.49
CA ASP A 74 11.81 24.19 8.91
C ASP A 74 11.61 25.54 8.21
N HIS A 75 11.00 25.55 7.02
CA HIS A 75 10.67 26.79 6.29
C HIS A 75 9.39 27.46 6.80
N LEU A 76 8.47 26.69 7.42
CA LEU A 76 7.12 27.16 7.74
C LEU A 76 7.09 28.48 8.55
N PRO A 77 7.92 28.68 9.62
CA PRO A 77 7.87 29.93 10.38
C PRO A 77 8.18 31.16 9.53
N HIS A 78 9.09 31.03 8.57
CA HIS A 78 9.45 32.13 7.64
C HIS A 78 8.38 32.34 6.58
N LEU A 79 7.87 31.26 6.01
CA LEU A 79 6.83 31.29 4.97
C LEU A 79 5.52 31.83 5.53
N GLN A 80 5.11 31.44 6.72
CA GLN A 80 3.92 31.95 7.40
C GLN A 80 3.98 33.46 7.55
N LYS A 81 5.14 34.01 7.96
CA LYS A 81 5.33 35.46 8.06
C LYS A 81 5.19 36.16 6.70
N MET A 82 5.78 35.58 5.66
CA MET A 82 5.71 36.11 4.28
C MET A 82 4.28 36.08 3.75
N VAL A 83 3.60 34.94 3.87
CA VAL A 83 2.22 34.75 3.42
C VAL A 83 1.29 35.75 4.12
N ARG A 84 1.41 35.90 5.43
CA ARG A 84 0.65 36.90 6.20
C ARG A 84 0.85 38.33 5.70
N GLN A 85 2.04 38.67 5.24
CA GLN A 85 2.32 39.98 4.66
C GLN A 85 1.71 40.14 3.26
N LEU A 86 1.84 39.11 2.42
CA LEU A 86 1.32 39.11 1.05
C LEU A 86 -0.21 39.23 0.97
N VAL A 87 -0.93 38.59 1.90
CA VAL A 87 -2.41 38.53 1.83
C VAL A 87 -3.09 39.75 2.44
N ARG A 88 -2.35 40.65 3.10
CA ARG A 88 -2.94 41.88 3.70
C ARG A 88 -3.66 42.78 2.72
N ASP A 89 -3.26 42.73 1.46
CA ASP A 89 -3.84 43.57 0.39
C ASP A 89 -5.02 42.90 -0.32
N TYR A 90 -5.42 41.69 0.16
CA TYR A 90 -6.45 40.87 -0.46
C TYR A 90 -7.48 40.38 0.59
N ASP A 91 -8.43 41.24 0.94
CA ASP A 91 -9.46 40.91 1.94
C ASP A 91 -10.38 39.75 1.51
N ASP A 92 -10.66 39.57 0.22
CA ASP A 92 -11.41 38.46 -0.34
C ASP A 92 -10.50 37.62 -1.24
N HIS A 93 -10.22 36.39 -0.84
CA HIS A 93 -9.34 35.52 -1.58
C HIS A 93 -9.75 34.03 -1.48
N VAL A 94 -9.22 33.25 -2.42
CA VAL A 94 -9.34 31.79 -2.53
C VAL A 94 -7.95 31.19 -2.36
N ALA A 95 -7.81 30.13 -1.56
CA ALA A 95 -6.57 29.39 -1.45
C ALA A 95 -6.57 28.19 -2.41
N TRP A 96 -5.57 28.11 -3.28
CA TRP A 96 -5.43 27.07 -4.31
C TRP A 96 -4.14 26.29 -4.12
N PHE A 97 -4.25 24.99 -3.86
CA PHE A 97 -3.13 24.13 -3.58
C PHE A 97 -2.85 23.18 -4.75
N TYR A 98 -1.66 23.26 -5.34
CA TYR A 98 -1.08 22.23 -6.20
C TYR A 98 -0.26 21.21 -5.42
N THR A 99 0.12 21.53 -4.18
CA THR A 99 0.85 20.65 -3.31
C THR A 99 0.27 20.61 -1.90
N PRO A 100 0.01 19.41 -1.34
CA PRO A 100 -0.40 19.29 0.06
C PRO A 100 0.66 19.77 1.06
N MET A 101 1.93 19.81 0.65
CA MET A 101 3.03 20.22 1.54
C MET A 101 2.90 21.64 2.07
N ALA A 102 2.23 22.52 1.34
CA ALA A 102 1.96 23.89 1.73
C ALA A 102 0.75 24.07 2.67
N LEU A 103 0.02 23.00 3.01
CA LEU A 103 -1.19 23.08 3.84
C LEU A 103 -1.00 23.85 5.17
N PRO A 104 0.12 23.75 5.92
CA PRO A 104 0.29 24.53 7.15
C PRO A 104 0.25 26.04 6.96
N LEU A 105 0.46 26.54 5.74
CA LEU A 105 0.35 27.97 5.42
C LEU A 105 -1.10 28.47 5.39
N LEU A 106 -2.07 27.55 5.30
CA LEU A 106 -3.50 27.87 5.39
C LEU A 106 -3.88 28.58 6.70
N GLN A 107 -3.11 28.32 7.79
CA GLN A 107 -3.35 28.96 9.08
C GLN A 107 -3.18 30.49 9.03
N GLU A 108 -2.45 31.01 8.07
CA GLU A 108 -2.23 32.46 7.87
C GLU A 108 -3.27 33.10 6.93
N LEU A 109 -4.20 32.29 6.44
CA LEU A 109 -5.21 32.70 5.47
C LEU A 109 -6.62 32.52 6.07
N HIS A 110 -7.53 33.38 5.66
CA HIS A 110 -8.98 33.18 5.90
C HIS A 110 -9.71 33.15 4.55
N PRO A 111 -9.45 32.14 3.71
CA PRO A 111 -9.96 32.14 2.35
C PRO A 111 -11.46 31.87 2.32
N ARG A 112 -12.15 32.47 1.35
CA ARG A 112 -13.54 32.15 1.05
C ARG A 112 -13.73 30.69 0.63
N LEU A 113 -12.77 30.14 -0.14
CA LEU A 113 -12.75 28.75 -0.58
C LEU A 113 -11.33 28.19 -0.49
N VAL A 114 -11.24 26.91 -0.18
CA VAL A 114 -10.00 26.12 -0.25
C VAL A 114 -10.13 25.13 -1.40
N ILE A 115 -9.21 25.20 -2.35
CA ILE A 115 -9.17 24.37 -3.56
C ILE A 115 -7.93 23.46 -3.49
N TYR A 116 -8.13 22.18 -3.78
CA TYR A 116 -7.03 21.27 -4.06
C TYR A 116 -7.07 20.87 -5.54
N ASP A 117 -6.09 21.29 -6.33
CA ASP A 117 -5.90 20.88 -7.72
C ASP A 117 -4.84 19.78 -7.79
N CYS A 118 -5.31 18.54 -7.69
CA CYS A 118 -4.52 17.33 -7.73
C CYS A 118 -4.19 16.99 -9.19
N MET A 119 -3.09 17.51 -9.70
CA MET A 119 -2.66 17.27 -11.08
C MET A 119 -1.91 15.96 -11.27
N ASP A 120 -1.24 15.48 -10.21
CA ASP A 120 -0.47 14.25 -10.15
C ASP A 120 -0.65 13.58 -8.77
N GLU A 121 -0.39 12.28 -8.67
CA GLU A 121 -0.29 11.57 -7.39
C GLU A 121 1.13 11.75 -6.83
N LEU A 122 1.38 12.91 -6.21
CA LEU A 122 2.71 13.34 -5.78
C LEU A 122 3.39 12.35 -4.82
N SER A 123 2.60 11.57 -4.08
CA SER A 123 3.09 10.57 -3.13
C SER A 123 3.79 9.38 -3.79
N THR A 124 3.58 9.16 -5.08
CA THR A 124 4.16 8.05 -5.84
C THR A 124 5.50 8.39 -6.49
N PHE A 125 5.92 9.66 -6.46
CA PHE A 125 7.18 10.08 -7.05
C PHE A 125 8.37 9.70 -6.17
N LYS A 126 9.50 9.42 -6.84
CA LYS A 126 10.77 9.15 -6.17
C LYS A 126 11.14 10.31 -5.24
N ASN A 127 11.52 9.98 -4.01
CA ASN A 127 11.87 10.94 -2.95
C ASN A 127 10.71 11.84 -2.49
N ALA A 128 9.44 11.45 -2.71
CA ALA A 128 8.30 12.18 -2.17
C ALA A 128 8.41 12.30 -0.63
N PRO A 129 8.20 13.49 -0.04
CA PRO A 129 8.20 13.65 1.42
C PRO A 129 7.18 12.74 2.08
N LYS A 130 7.53 12.11 3.19
CA LYS A 130 6.62 11.18 3.90
C LYS A 130 5.38 11.87 4.46
N GLN A 131 5.52 13.14 4.87
CA GLN A 131 4.41 13.98 5.32
C GLN A 131 3.35 14.26 4.24
N LEU A 132 3.69 14.07 2.96
CA LEU A 132 2.83 14.44 1.84
C LEU A 132 1.47 13.74 1.89
N LEU A 133 1.45 12.43 2.17
CA LEU A 133 0.21 11.66 2.30
C LEU A 133 -0.68 12.16 3.45
N GLN A 134 -0.06 12.44 4.61
CA GLN A 134 -0.77 12.98 5.78
C GLN A 134 -1.35 14.36 5.49
N ARG A 135 -0.56 15.23 4.84
CA ARG A 135 -0.99 16.57 4.45
C ARG A 135 -2.04 16.55 3.36
N GLU A 136 -1.94 15.60 2.40
CA GLU A 136 -3.02 15.41 1.41
C GLU A 136 -4.33 15.02 2.08
N SER A 137 -4.29 14.08 3.01
CA SER A 137 -5.48 13.68 3.76
C SER A 137 -6.08 14.83 4.57
N ALA A 138 -5.24 15.64 5.18
CA ALA A 138 -5.69 16.85 5.89
C ALA A 138 -6.23 17.90 4.92
N LEU A 139 -5.59 18.13 3.78
CA LEU A 139 -6.05 19.05 2.75
C LEU A 139 -7.41 18.62 2.18
N LEU A 140 -7.62 17.34 1.90
CA LEU A 140 -8.91 16.81 1.46
C LEU A 140 -10.02 17.00 2.49
N LYS A 141 -9.71 17.07 3.79
CA LYS A 141 -10.70 17.35 4.85
C LYS A 141 -11.13 18.81 4.88
N VAL A 142 -10.25 19.74 4.54
CA VAL A 142 -10.52 21.18 4.60
C VAL A 142 -10.84 21.81 3.25
N ALA A 143 -10.54 21.14 2.15
CA ALA A 143 -10.88 21.60 0.81
C ALA A 143 -12.41 21.68 0.63
N ASP A 144 -12.89 22.72 -0.03
CA ASP A 144 -14.28 22.89 -0.44
C ASP A 144 -14.56 22.23 -1.80
N ILE A 145 -13.53 22.15 -2.62
CA ILE A 145 -13.58 21.57 -3.95
C ILE A 145 -12.22 20.96 -4.31
N VAL A 146 -12.25 19.84 -4.99
CA VAL A 146 -11.06 19.14 -5.50
C VAL A 146 -11.14 19.03 -7.02
N PHE A 147 -10.11 19.48 -7.70
CA PHE A 147 -9.90 19.24 -9.13
C PHE A 147 -8.90 18.13 -9.33
N THR A 148 -9.07 17.32 -10.35
CA THR A 148 -8.14 16.24 -10.69
C THR A 148 -7.67 16.35 -12.13
N GLY A 149 -6.38 16.11 -12.36
CA GLY A 149 -5.73 16.25 -13.66
C GLY A 149 -6.00 15.10 -14.64
N GLY A 150 -6.78 14.10 -14.25
CA GLY A 150 -7.09 12.94 -15.08
C GLY A 150 -8.19 12.06 -14.50
N GLN A 151 -8.69 11.10 -15.31
CA GLN A 151 -9.80 10.21 -14.93
C GLN A 151 -9.36 9.21 -13.84
N SER A 152 -8.14 8.71 -13.90
CA SER A 152 -7.59 7.82 -12.89
C SER A 152 -7.50 8.49 -11.52
N LEU A 153 -7.01 9.74 -11.47
CA LEU A 153 -7.02 10.57 -10.26
C LEU A 153 -8.45 10.88 -9.77
N TYR A 154 -9.37 11.19 -10.69
CA TYR A 154 -10.77 11.43 -10.34
C TYR A 154 -11.39 10.23 -9.63
N ARG A 155 -11.21 9.02 -10.18
CA ARG A 155 -11.69 7.78 -9.54
C ARG A 155 -11.08 7.60 -8.15
N ALA A 156 -9.80 7.89 -7.97
CA ALA A 156 -9.11 7.77 -6.70
C ALA A 156 -9.54 8.82 -5.66
N LYS A 157 -9.85 10.05 -6.07
CA LYS A 157 -10.17 11.15 -5.13
C LYS A 157 -11.66 11.30 -4.84
N ARG A 158 -12.57 10.90 -5.75
CA ARG A 158 -14.02 11.02 -5.54
C ARG A 158 -14.56 10.24 -4.34
N GLU A 159 -13.88 9.16 -3.94
CA GLU A 159 -14.23 8.39 -2.76
C GLU A 159 -13.71 9.02 -1.46
N ARG A 160 -12.78 9.96 -1.58
CA ARG A 160 -12.13 10.65 -0.45
C ARG A 160 -12.68 12.05 -0.19
N HIS A 161 -13.44 12.62 -1.14
CA HIS A 161 -13.98 13.96 -1.02
C HIS A 161 -15.32 14.07 -1.78
N PRO A 162 -16.36 14.70 -1.19
CA PRO A 162 -17.72 14.74 -1.76
C PRO A 162 -17.84 15.65 -3.00
N ASN A 163 -16.95 16.62 -3.19
CA ASN A 163 -16.99 17.61 -4.25
C ASN A 163 -15.72 17.53 -5.11
N VAL A 164 -15.63 16.52 -5.98
CA VAL A 164 -14.48 16.27 -6.85
C VAL A 164 -14.90 16.42 -8.30
N HIS A 165 -14.11 17.13 -9.10
CA HIS A 165 -14.34 17.35 -10.51
C HIS A 165 -13.12 16.96 -11.33
N CYS A 166 -13.34 16.26 -12.44
CA CYS A 166 -12.29 15.85 -13.35
C CYS A 166 -12.07 16.92 -14.40
N PHE A 167 -10.88 17.49 -14.43
CA PHE A 167 -10.40 18.38 -15.46
C PHE A 167 -9.09 17.83 -16.03
N PRO A 168 -9.15 16.91 -16.99
CA PRO A 168 -7.95 16.37 -17.62
C PRO A 168 -7.09 17.47 -18.22
N SER A 169 -5.85 17.14 -18.50
CA SER A 169 -4.97 18.00 -19.26
C SER A 169 -5.64 18.43 -20.57
N SER A 170 -5.47 19.68 -20.95
CA SER A 170 -6.01 20.27 -22.17
C SER A 170 -4.89 20.69 -23.09
N VAL A 171 -5.19 21.35 -24.19
CA VAL A 171 -4.21 21.79 -25.19
C VAL A 171 -4.52 23.22 -25.69
N ASP A 172 -3.47 23.92 -26.04
CA ASP A 172 -3.55 25.12 -26.89
C ASP A 172 -3.36 24.70 -28.36
N ALA A 173 -4.42 24.22 -28.99
CA ALA A 173 -4.36 23.66 -30.34
C ALA A 173 -3.85 24.72 -31.35
N ALA A 174 -4.18 26.00 -31.17
CA ALA A 174 -3.71 27.08 -32.03
C ALA A 174 -2.19 27.25 -32.01
N HIS A 175 -1.56 27.01 -30.84
CA HIS A 175 -0.11 27.04 -30.72
C HIS A 175 0.54 25.87 -31.49
N PHE A 176 -0.05 24.68 -31.45
CA PHE A 176 0.54 23.49 -32.08
C PHE A 176 0.20 23.33 -33.57
N VAL A 177 -0.80 24.02 -34.12
CA VAL A 177 -1.10 24.01 -35.56
C VAL A 177 0.13 24.37 -36.41
N GLN A 178 1.07 25.17 -35.90
CA GLN A 178 2.32 25.52 -36.59
C GLN A 178 3.15 24.29 -36.97
N SER A 179 2.98 23.18 -36.30
CA SER A 179 3.71 21.91 -36.58
C SER A 179 3.22 21.18 -37.84
N LEU A 180 2.06 21.55 -38.38
CA LEU A 180 1.53 20.98 -39.62
C LEU A 180 2.37 21.31 -40.84
N ASP A 181 3.09 22.45 -40.78
CA ASP A 181 4.04 22.81 -41.83
C ASP A 181 5.45 22.32 -41.50
N ARG A 182 5.91 21.29 -42.20
CA ARG A 182 7.25 20.72 -42.02
C ARG A 182 8.41 21.68 -42.28
N ALA A 183 8.15 22.80 -43.00
CA ALA A 183 9.13 23.86 -43.18
C ALA A 183 9.51 24.56 -41.86
N ASN A 184 8.63 24.46 -40.84
CA ASN A 184 8.85 25.00 -39.51
C ASN A 184 9.73 24.05 -38.62
N SER A 185 10.30 22.99 -39.17
CA SER A 185 11.13 22.05 -38.42
C SER A 185 12.29 22.73 -37.70
N HIS A 186 12.49 22.37 -36.43
CA HIS A 186 13.52 22.97 -35.56
C HIS A 186 14.92 22.81 -36.15
N PRO A 187 15.78 23.85 -36.11
CA PRO A 187 17.15 23.76 -36.65
C PRO A 187 17.99 22.62 -36.16
N ALA A 188 17.75 22.14 -34.93
CA ALA A 188 18.45 20.99 -34.38
C ALA A 188 18.22 19.66 -35.17
N HIS A 189 17.18 19.60 -36.00
CA HIS A 189 16.94 18.44 -36.86
C HIS A 189 17.77 18.41 -38.15
N ARG A 190 18.52 19.48 -38.45
CA ARG A 190 19.24 19.60 -39.73
C ARG A 190 20.19 18.45 -40.01
N ASP A 191 20.87 18.01 -38.94
CA ASP A 191 21.86 16.94 -39.00
C ASP A 191 21.35 15.57 -38.52
N ILE A 192 20.05 15.48 -38.23
CA ILE A 192 19.39 14.24 -37.80
C ILE A 192 18.52 13.73 -38.95
N PRO A 193 18.91 12.64 -39.67
CA PRO A 193 18.13 12.13 -40.80
C PRO A 193 16.75 11.58 -40.33
N GLY A 194 15.84 11.35 -41.28
CA GLY A 194 14.58 10.63 -41.02
C GLY A 194 14.73 9.11 -41.13
N PRO A 195 13.78 8.32 -40.61
CA PRO A 195 12.62 8.79 -39.83
C PRO A 195 13.00 9.19 -38.41
N ARG A 196 12.32 10.20 -37.86
CA ARG A 196 12.52 10.70 -36.49
C ARG A 196 11.34 10.34 -35.62
N LEU A 197 11.61 9.60 -34.53
CA LEU A 197 10.65 9.19 -33.51
C LEU A 197 10.92 10.05 -32.28
N GLY A 198 9.96 10.90 -31.88
CA GLY A 198 10.23 11.94 -30.89
C GLY A 198 9.42 11.83 -29.61
N PHE A 199 10.04 12.26 -28.51
CA PHE A 199 9.42 12.50 -27.23
C PHE A 199 9.92 13.84 -26.68
N TYR A 200 9.02 14.65 -26.12
CA TYR A 200 9.44 15.77 -25.30
C TYR A 200 8.79 15.74 -23.91
N GLY A 201 9.48 16.27 -22.93
CA GLY A 201 9.06 16.37 -21.54
C GLY A 201 10.20 16.08 -20.58
N VAL A 202 9.89 16.10 -19.30
CA VAL A 202 10.86 15.76 -18.26
C VAL A 202 11.30 14.31 -18.42
N ILE A 203 12.61 14.08 -18.43
CA ILE A 203 13.26 12.77 -18.50
C ILE A 203 13.62 12.38 -17.05
N ASP A 204 12.82 11.51 -16.46
CA ASP A 204 12.96 11.03 -15.08
C ASP A 204 12.53 9.55 -14.96
N GLU A 205 12.27 9.08 -13.74
CA GLU A 205 11.86 7.69 -13.44
C GLU A 205 10.57 7.23 -14.16
N ARG A 206 9.83 8.15 -14.76
CA ARG A 206 8.62 7.83 -15.52
C ARG A 206 8.91 7.41 -16.98
N LEU A 207 10.09 7.70 -17.50
CA LEU A 207 10.50 7.28 -18.84
C LEU A 207 11.08 5.86 -18.80
N ASP A 208 10.61 4.97 -19.67
CA ASP A 208 11.20 3.64 -19.85
C ASP A 208 12.46 3.72 -20.72
N THR A 209 13.61 3.92 -20.07
CA THR A 209 14.90 4.00 -20.73
C THR A 209 15.33 2.67 -21.35
N GLY A 210 14.86 1.55 -20.79
CA GLY A 210 15.09 0.22 -21.36
C GLY A 210 14.35 0.03 -22.69
N LEU A 211 13.10 0.48 -22.77
CA LEU A 211 12.32 0.48 -24.01
C LEU A 211 12.96 1.37 -25.09
N ILE A 212 13.44 2.56 -24.71
CA ILE A 212 14.17 3.47 -25.63
C ILE A 212 15.43 2.80 -26.17
N ALA A 213 16.20 2.11 -25.33
CA ALA A 213 17.38 1.36 -25.79
C ALA A 213 17.02 0.26 -26.79
N GLN A 214 15.99 -0.55 -26.47
CA GLN A 214 15.53 -1.63 -27.34
C GLN A 214 14.99 -1.11 -28.68
N LEU A 215 14.27 0.01 -28.66
CA LEU A 215 13.79 0.66 -29.88
C LEU A 215 14.96 1.11 -30.78
N ALA A 216 15.99 1.71 -30.18
CA ALA A 216 17.19 2.16 -30.89
C ALA A 216 18.02 0.99 -31.46
N ASP A 217 18.13 -0.09 -30.70
CA ASP A 217 18.88 -1.28 -31.11
C ASP A 217 18.17 -2.09 -32.22
N ALA A 218 16.81 -2.09 -32.23
CA ALA A 218 15.99 -2.79 -33.21
C ALA A 218 16.09 -2.18 -34.63
N HIS A 219 16.13 -0.85 -34.71
CA HIS A 219 16.16 -0.11 -35.96
C HIS A 219 17.23 1.00 -35.93
N THR A 220 18.45 0.66 -36.24
CA THR A 220 19.59 1.60 -36.18
C THR A 220 19.47 2.77 -37.16
N GLN A 221 18.62 2.68 -38.18
CA GLN A 221 18.30 3.78 -39.11
C GLN A 221 17.25 4.76 -38.57
N TRP A 222 16.47 4.42 -37.53
CA TRP A 222 15.54 5.33 -36.91
C TRP A 222 16.29 6.28 -35.97
N GLN A 223 15.84 7.52 -35.92
CA GLN A 223 16.45 8.52 -35.04
C GLN A 223 15.48 8.83 -33.91
N ILE A 224 15.90 8.52 -32.69
CA ILE A 224 15.11 8.76 -31.49
C ILE A 224 15.50 10.11 -30.92
N VAL A 225 14.57 11.05 -30.91
CA VAL A 225 14.79 12.45 -30.50
C VAL A 225 14.11 12.69 -29.16
N LEU A 226 14.91 12.94 -28.12
CA LEU A 226 14.44 13.17 -26.75
C LEU A 226 14.72 14.62 -26.37
N VAL A 227 13.63 15.38 -26.09
CA VAL A 227 13.68 16.81 -25.80
C VAL A 227 13.19 17.05 -24.37
N GLY A 228 14.02 17.62 -23.52
CA GLY A 228 13.67 17.97 -22.15
C GLY A 228 14.80 17.85 -21.15
N PRO A 229 14.59 18.36 -19.92
CA PRO A 229 15.58 18.26 -18.86
C PRO A 229 15.62 16.85 -18.26
N VAL A 230 16.82 16.40 -17.90
CA VAL A 230 17.03 15.16 -17.10
C VAL A 230 17.02 15.54 -15.64
N VAL A 231 16.10 14.97 -14.86
CA VAL A 231 15.96 15.25 -13.42
C VAL A 231 15.66 13.97 -12.65
N LYS A 232 16.07 13.94 -11.38
CA LYS A 232 15.81 12.82 -10.43
C LYS A 232 16.45 11.47 -10.76
N ILE A 233 17.05 11.30 -11.93
CA ILE A 233 17.80 10.12 -12.34
C ILE A 233 19.23 10.51 -12.68
N ASP A 234 20.15 9.53 -12.60
CA ASP A 234 21.54 9.74 -13.00
C ASP A 234 21.62 9.89 -14.53
N PRO A 235 22.15 11.00 -15.06
CA PRO A 235 22.33 11.18 -16.50
C PRO A 235 23.20 10.10 -17.15
N GLU A 236 24.11 9.46 -16.41
CA GLU A 236 24.94 8.37 -16.91
C GLU A 236 24.16 7.05 -17.08
N SER A 237 22.99 6.94 -16.46
CA SER A 237 22.09 5.78 -16.62
C SER A 237 21.31 5.79 -17.94
N LEU A 238 21.35 6.91 -18.67
CA LEU A 238 20.61 7.04 -19.93
C LEU A 238 21.26 6.23 -21.05
N PRO A 239 20.48 5.52 -21.89
CA PRO A 239 21.02 4.75 -23.00
C PRO A 239 21.75 5.64 -23.99
N ARG A 240 23.01 5.31 -24.31
CA ARG A 240 23.84 5.99 -25.30
C ARG A 240 23.93 5.13 -26.55
N ARG A 241 23.30 5.58 -27.65
CA ARG A 241 23.34 4.94 -28.96
C ARG A 241 23.58 6.02 -30.01
N PRO A 242 24.21 5.74 -31.16
CA PRO A 242 24.46 6.72 -32.20
C PRO A 242 23.18 7.39 -32.77
N ASN A 243 22.05 6.69 -32.65
CA ASN A 243 20.74 7.10 -33.15
C ASN A 243 19.78 7.58 -32.02
N ILE A 244 20.31 7.89 -30.82
CA ILE A 244 19.55 8.54 -29.75
C ILE A 244 20.11 9.94 -29.54
N HIS A 245 19.25 10.96 -29.65
CA HIS A 245 19.61 12.38 -29.58
C HIS A 245 18.93 13.02 -28.37
N TYR A 246 19.72 13.48 -27.39
CA TYR A 246 19.24 14.25 -26.24
C TYR A 246 19.45 15.72 -26.51
N LEU A 247 18.37 16.48 -26.73
CA LEU A 247 18.43 17.88 -27.13
C LEU A 247 18.23 18.88 -25.96
N GLY A 248 18.18 18.37 -24.72
CA GLY A 248 18.04 19.21 -23.54
C GLY A 248 16.69 19.92 -23.42
N GLN A 249 16.61 20.80 -22.43
CA GLN A 249 15.39 21.59 -22.18
C GLN A 249 15.17 22.63 -23.30
N GLN A 250 13.93 22.72 -23.75
CA GLN A 250 13.51 23.67 -24.79
C GLN A 250 12.33 24.52 -24.29
N SER A 251 12.13 25.69 -24.91
CA SER A 251 10.99 26.55 -24.56
C SER A 251 9.67 25.97 -25.08
N TYR A 252 8.56 26.27 -24.41
CA TYR A 252 7.22 25.87 -24.88
C TYR A 252 6.94 26.38 -26.30
N GLN A 253 7.40 27.60 -26.62
CA GLN A 253 7.23 28.21 -27.92
C GLN A 253 7.92 27.46 -29.06
N SER A 254 9.01 26.73 -28.77
CA SER A 254 9.74 25.96 -29.77
C SER A 254 9.20 24.53 -29.98
N LEU A 255 8.34 24.01 -29.08
CA LEU A 255 7.83 22.63 -29.16
C LEU A 255 7.12 22.30 -30.50
N PRO A 256 6.29 23.16 -31.08
CA PRO A 256 5.70 22.88 -32.39
C PRO A 256 6.74 22.65 -33.49
N GLN A 257 7.91 23.31 -33.41
CA GLN A 257 9.00 23.13 -34.39
C GLN A 257 9.64 21.75 -34.31
N PHE A 258 9.70 21.18 -33.09
CA PHE A 258 10.16 19.79 -32.93
C PHE A 258 9.15 18.83 -33.54
N LEU A 259 7.85 19.03 -33.26
CA LEU A 259 6.80 18.19 -33.85
C LEU A 259 6.79 18.27 -35.38
N ALA A 260 7.00 19.43 -35.95
CA ALA A 260 7.09 19.63 -37.43
C ALA A 260 8.17 18.75 -38.08
N GLY A 261 9.18 18.36 -37.32
CA GLY A 261 10.28 17.53 -37.81
C GLY A 261 10.16 16.03 -37.51
N TRP A 262 9.15 15.59 -36.77
CA TRP A 262 8.99 14.18 -36.40
C TRP A 262 8.08 13.42 -37.35
N ASP A 263 8.22 12.09 -37.36
CA ASP A 263 7.39 11.17 -38.14
C ASP A 263 6.47 10.36 -37.23
N VAL A 264 6.89 10.06 -35.99
CA VAL A 264 6.09 9.37 -34.96
C VAL A 264 6.35 10.01 -33.61
N CYS A 265 5.29 10.22 -32.84
CA CYS A 265 5.37 10.69 -31.45
C CYS A 265 5.32 9.53 -30.48
N LEU A 266 6.23 9.53 -29.51
CA LEU A 266 6.40 8.48 -28.53
C LEU A 266 5.86 8.92 -27.15
N LEU A 267 5.20 8.01 -26.47
CA LEU A 267 4.85 8.10 -25.04
C LEU A 267 5.38 6.83 -24.32
N PRO A 268 6.71 6.70 -24.20
CA PRO A 268 7.37 5.49 -23.71
C PRO A 268 7.49 5.54 -22.18
N PHE A 269 6.36 5.55 -21.50
CA PHE A 269 6.32 5.61 -20.05
C PHE A 269 6.60 4.24 -19.43
N ALA A 270 7.42 4.21 -18.38
CA ALA A 270 7.59 3.05 -17.53
C ALA A 270 6.28 2.73 -16.80
N LEU A 271 5.93 1.46 -16.67
CA LEU A 271 4.74 1.03 -15.93
C LEU A 271 5.11 0.87 -14.45
N ASN A 272 5.01 1.94 -13.69
CA ASN A 272 5.33 2.00 -12.26
C ASN A 272 4.29 2.86 -11.50
N ASP A 273 4.44 2.97 -10.18
CA ASP A 273 3.49 3.73 -9.36
C ASP A 273 3.40 5.20 -9.76
N ALA A 274 4.51 5.82 -10.19
CA ALA A 274 4.54 7.23 -10.61
C ALA A 274 3.77 7.47 -11.92
N THR A 275 3.58 6.44 -12.76
CA THR A 275 2.88 6.56 -14.04
C THR A 275 1.44 6.06 -14.00
N ARG A 276 1.03 5.44 -12.89
CA ARG A 276 -0.32 4.86 -12.73
C ARG A 276 -1.44 5.89 -12.89
N PHE A 277 -1.20 7.14 -12.47
CA PHE A 277 -2.21 8.20 -12.43
C PHE A 277 -1.90 9.39 -13.34
N ILE A 278 -0.94 9.26 -14.24
CA ILE A 278 -0.59 10.37 -15.12
C ILE A 278 -1.61 10.52 -16.27
N SER A 279 -1.91 11.77 -16.59
CA SER A 279 -2.69 12.17 -17.78
C SER A 279 -1.82 13.09 -18.64
N PRO A 280 -1.02 12.52 -19.58
CA PRO A 280 0.00 13.28 -20.29
C PRO A 280 -0.62 14.34 -21.22
N THR A 281 -0.32 15.63 -20.99
CA THR A 281 -0.68 16.75 -21.90
C THR A 281 -0.20 16.52 -23.33
N LYS A 282 0.96 15.90 -23.49
CA LYS A 282 1.60 15.57 -24.77
C LYS A 282 0.70 14.81 -25.72
N THR A 283 -0.20 13.97 -25.19
CA THR A 283 -1.15 13.22 -26.03
C THR A 283 -1.98 14.15 -26.91
N LEU A 284 -2.53 15.22 -26.33
CA LEU A 284 -3.34 16.20 -27.05
C LEU A 284 -2.49 17.14 -27.92
N GLU A 285 -1.28 17.47 -27.47
CA GLU A 285 -0.33 18.28 -28.23
C GLU A 285 0.14 17.52 -29.49
N TYR A 286 0.39 16.22 -29.38
CA TYR A 286 0.72 15.34 -30.51
C TYR A 286 -0.47 15.15 -31.46
N MET A 287 -1.69 15.10 -30.93
CA MET A 287 -2.90 15.10 -31.76
C MET A 287 -3.07 16.41 -32.53
N ALA A 288 -2.72 17.55 -31.93
CA ALA A 288 -2.78 18.84 -32.60
C ALA A 288 -1.74 18.97 -33.72
N ALA A 289 -0.65 18.22 -33.64
CA ALA A 289 0.33 18.06 -34.72
C ALA A 289 -0.10 17.05 -35.80
N GLU A 290 -1.22 16.36 -35.61
CA GLU A 290 -1.72 15.32 -36.49
C GLU A 290 -0.71 14.17 -36.76
N LEU A 291 0.18 13.88 -35.81
CA LEU A 291 1.19 12.85 -35.92
C LEU A 291 0.72 11.49 -35.35
N PRO A 292 1.20 10.38 -35.89
CA PRO A 292 1.00 9.07 -35.27
C PRO A 292 1.58 9.04 -33.85
N ILE A 293 0.85 8.43 -32.91
CA ILE A 293 1.24 8.35 -31.49
C ILE A 293 1.32 6.89 -31.08
N VAL A 294 2.44 6.50 -30.46
CA VAL A 294 2.64 5.18 -29.86
C VAL A 294 2.90 5.35 -28.38
N SER A 295 2.14 4.63 -27.55
CA SER A 295 2.19 4.73 -26.09
C SER A 295 2.29 3.37 -25.42
N THR A 296 3.01 3.29 -24.32
CA THR A 296 2.80 2.23 -23.33
C THR A 296 1.39 2.34 -22.72
N PRO A 297 0.80 1.28 -22.10
CA PRO A 297 -0.59 1.27 -21.64
C PRO A 297 -0.81 2.11 -20.37
N VAL A 298 -0.51 3.40 -20.42
CA VAL A 298 -0.88 4.38 -19.40
C VAL A 298 -2.40 4.48 -19.36
N THR A 299 -3.00 4.31 -18.19
CA THR A 299 -4.46 4.20 -18.01
C THR A 299 -5.26 5.31 -18.70
N ASP A 300 -4.92 6.58 -18.42
CA ASP A 300 -5.64 7.73 -18.98
C ASP A 300 -5.39 7.95 -20.48
N VAL A 301 -4.39 7.30 -21.06
CA VAL A 301 -4.18 7.28 -22.52
C VAL A 301 -4.93 6.11 -23.15
N ALA A 302 -4.76 4.92 -22.60
CA ALA A 302 -5.32 3.69 -23.17
C ALA A 302 -6.86 3.67 -23.13
N GLU A 303 -7.46 4.06 -21.99
CA GLU A 303 -8.92 4.06 -21.83
C GLU A 303 -9.63 5.17 -22.63
N ILE A 304 -8.98 6.33 -22.77
CA ILE A 304 -9.61 7.51 -23.39
C ILE A 304 -9.31 7.59 -24.88
N TYR A 305 -8.09 7.25 -25.29
CA TYR A 305 -7.57 7.48 -26.64
C TYR A 305 -7.09 6.22 -27.34
N GLY A 306 -7.38 5.03 -26.83
CA GLY A 306 -6.90 3.76 -27.40
C GLY A 306 -7.39 3.45 -28.83
N ASP A 307 -8.38 4.17 -29.32
CA ASP A 307 -8.85 4.11 -30.71
C ASP A 307 -8.13 5.10 -31.67
N ILE A 308 -7.26 5.97 -31.12
CA ILE A 308 -6.45 6.95 -31.85
C ILE A 308 -4.96 6.63 -31.67
N VAL A 309 -4.54 6.41 -30.41
CA VAL A 309 -3.17 6.12 -29.99
C VAL A 309 -2.91 4.63 -30.08
N SER A 310 -1.80 4.24 -30.69
CA SER A 310 -1.36 2.84 -30.72
C SER A 310 -0.80 2.43 -29.35
N ILE A 311 -1.49 1.56 -28.64
CA ILE A 311 -1.12 1.11 -27.28
C ILE A 311 -0.34 -0.19 -27.36
N ALA A 312 0.83 -0.25 -26.71
CA ALA A 312 1.73 -1.40 -26.72
C ALA A 312 2.21 -1.76 -25.30
N GLY A 313 2.02 -3.02 -24.90
CA GLY A 313 2.26 -3.49 -23.53
C GLY A 313 3.71 -3.93 -23.26
N ASP A 314 4.51 -4.17 -24.30
CA ASP A 314 5.90 -4.60 -24.21
C ASP A 314 6.75 -3.99 -25.34
N ALA A 315 8.05 -4.14 -25.26
CA ALA A 315 8.98 -3.56 -26.23
C ALA A 315 8.76 -4.10 -27.66
N LYS A 316 8.44 -5.38 -27.81
CA LYS A 316 8.21 -5.99 -29.13
C LYS A 316 6.96 -5.39 -29.80
N SER A 317 5.88 -5.29 -29.07
CA SER A 317 4.64 -4.67 -29.59
C SER A 317 4.79 -3.17 -29.80
N PHE A 318 5.61 -2.49 -28.99
CA PHE A 318 5.90 -1.06 -29.15
C PHE A 318 6.70 -0.79 -30.43
N ILE A 319 7.72 -1.58 -30.70
CA ILE A 319 8.52 -1.51 -31.94
C ILE A 319 7.60 -1.75 -33.14
N ALA A 320 6.79 -2.84 -33.11
CA ALA A 320 5.85 -3.15 -34.18
C ALA A 320 4.81 -2.05 -34.42
N ALA A 321 4.36 -1.38 -33.36
CA ALA A 321 3.45 -0.22 -33.47
C ALA A 321 4.12 1.00 -34.13
N CYS A 322 5.41 1.24 -33.87
CA CYS A 322 6.19 2.27 -34.55
C CYS A 322 6.41 1.92 -36.02
N GLU A 323 6.68 0.66 -36.34
CA GLU A 323 6.79 0.18 -37.75
C GLU A 323 5.47 0.42 -38.50
N ALA A 324 4.35 0.00 -37.89
CA ALA A 324 3.02 0.20 -38.47
C ALA A 324 2.68 1.68 -38.68
N ALA A 325 3.09 2.54 -37.73
CA ALA A 325 2.88 3.97 -37.82
C ALA A 325 3.65 4.61 -38.97
N LEU A 326 4.89 4.17 -39.21
CA LEU A 326 5.73 4.65 -40.32
C LEU A 326 5.29 4.13 -41.70
N LEU A 327 4.63 2.97 -41.72
CA LEU A 327 4.16 2.32 -42.94
C LEU A 327 2.68 2.61 -43.28
N ALA A 328 1.98 3.30 -42.37
CA ALA A 328 0.57 3.59 -42.52
C ALA A 328 0.28 4.36 -43.82
N SER A 329 -0.77 3.93 -44.54
CA SER A 329 -1.21 4.62 -45.74
C SER A 329 -1.78 6.01 -45.41
N PRO A 330 -1.77 6.98 -46.35
CA PRO A 330 -2.41 8.27 -46.13
C PRO A 330 -3.88 8.18 -45.73
N GLN A 331 -4.61 7.17 -46.22
CA GLN A 331 -6.01 6.94 -45.89
C GLN A 331 -6.20 6.49 -44.43
N GLU A 332 -5.38 5.54 -43.98
CA GLU A 332 -5.41 5.06 -42.58
C GLU A 332 -5.03 6.19 -41.62
N HIS A 333 -4.04 7.01 -41.97
CA HIS A 333 -3.65 8.16 -41.18
C HIS A 333 -4.77 9.21 -41.14
N ALA A 334 -5.42 9.53 -42.26
CA ALA A 334 -6.53 10.49 -42.31
C ALA A 334 -7.70 10.09 -41.40
N VAL A 335 -8.01 8.80 -41.27
CA VAL A 335 -9.03 8.31 -40.34
C VAL A 335 -8.69 8.63 -38.90
N LYS A 336 -7.43 8.45 -38.50
CA LYS A 336 -6.97 8.80 -37.14
C LYS A 336 -6.99 10.30 -36.90
N VAL A 337 -6.55 11.10 -37.89
CA VAL A 337 -6.55 12.56 -37.86
C VAL A 337 -7.96 13.13 -37.65
N GLU A 338 -8.96 12.56 -38.34
CA GLU A 338 -10.35 12.97 -38.13
C GLU A 338 -10.83 12.75 -36.68
N LYS A 339 -10.44 11.65 -36.08
CA LYS A 339 -10.72 11.39 -34.65
C LYS A 339 -9.98 12.35 -33.75
N MET A 340 -8.69 12.64 -34.00
CA MET A 340 -7.88 13.62 -33.28
C MET A 340 -8.56 15.00 -33.30
N ARG A 341 -9.00 15.47 -34.46
CA ARG A 341 -9.69 16.75 -34.63
C ARG A 341 -11.00 16.80 -33.82
N LYS A 342 -11.77 15.71 -33.75
CA LYS A 342 -12.98 15.63 -32.91
C LYS A 342 -12.67 15.77 -31.43
N VAL A 343 -11.61 15.13 -30.93
CA VAL A 343 -11.17 15.29 -29.54
C VAL A 343 -10.77 16.74 -29.27
N LEU A 344 -9.97 17.34 -30.15
CA LEU A 344 -9.47 18.70 -30.00
C LEU A 344 -10.58 19.74 -30.05
N ALA A 345 -11.63 19.53 -30.86
CA ALA A 345 -12.77 20.45 -30.97
C ALA A 345 -13.55 20.58 -29.64
N SER A 346 -13.48 19.59 -28.75
CA SER A 346 -14.16 19.61 -27.47
C SER A 346 -13.24 19.93 -26.28
N THR A 347 -11.94 20.17 -26.55
CA THR A 347 -10.92 20.24 -25.49
C THR A 347 -10.09 21.53 -25.65
N SER A 348 -10.25 22.48 -24.71
CA SER A 348 -9.41 23.68 -24.66
C SER A 348 -9.18 24.13 -23.21
N TRP A 349 -8.06 24.79 -22.96
CA TRP A 349 -7.79 25.39 -21.64
C TRP A 349 -8.81 26.50 -21.30
N ASP A 350 -9.34 27.22 -22.28
CA ASP A 350 -10.35 28.25 -22.04
C ASP A 350 -11.66 27.64 -21.54
N THR A 351 -12.14 26.60 -22.20
CA THR A 351 -13.35 25.86 -21.76
C THR A 351 -13.14 25.24 -20.37
N THR A 352 -11.94 24.75 -20.07
CA THR A 352 -11.58 24.22 -18.74
C THR A 352 -11.68 25.29 -17.67
N VAL A 353 -11.07 26.46 -17.92
CA VAL A 353 -11.09 27.59 -16.99
C VAL A 353 -12.51 28.13 -16.79
N ASP A 354 -13.32 28.26 -17.84
CA ASP A 354 -14.71 28.71 -17.73
C ASP A 354 -15.52 27.80 -16.80
N LYS A 355 -15.43 26.49 -16.97
CA LYS A 355 -16.07 25.51 -16.07
C LYS A 355 -15.57 25.59 -14.63
N MET A 356 -14.26 25.80 -14.43
CA MET A 356 -13.69 25.98 -13.10
C MET A 356 -14.23 27.25 -12.44
N VAL A 357 -14.30 28.38 -13.17
CA VAL A 357 -14.85 29.64 -12.66
C VAL A 357 -16.31 29.50 -12.26
N ASP A 358 -17.12 28.81 -13.05
CA ASP A 358 -18.52 28.52 -12.71
C ASP A 358 -18.63 27.72 -11.40
N LEU A 359 -17.78 26.73 -11.22
CA LEU A 359 -17.73 25.95 -9.99
C LEU A 359 -17.28 26.80 -8.79
N LEU A 360 -16.30 27.70 -8.97
CA LEU A 360 -15.87 28.62 -7.89
C LEU A 360 -16.99 29.59 -7.47
N ALA A 361 -17.82 30.00 -8.43
CA ALA A 361 -18.96 30.87 -8.16
C ALA A 361 -20.11 30.17 -7.42
N THR A 362 -20.29 28.86 -7.64
CA THR A 362 -21.43 28.08 -7.10
C THR A 362 -21.06 27.24 -5.88
N THR A 363 -19.79 26.99 -5.63
CA THR A 363 -19.33 26.22 -4.44
C THR A 363 -19.53 27.04 -3.17
N ARG A 364 -20.14 26.41 -2.15
CA ARG A 364 -20.31 27.00 -0.80
C ARG A 364 -19.15 26.58 0.09
N PRO A 365 -18.68 27.48 1.00
CA PRO A 365 -17.70 27.13 2.00
C PRO A 365 -18.16 25.97 2.89
N ARG A 366 -17.25 25.12 3.30
CA ARG A 366 -17.53 23.90 4.06
C ARG A 366 -17.98 24.13 5.52
N ALA A 367 -17.85 25.35 6.06
CA ALA A 367 -18.24 25.68 7.43
C ALA A 367 -19.70 25.31 7.78
N ASP A 368 -20.59 25.22 6.78
CA ASP A 368 -22.01 24.88 6.97
C ASP A 368 -22.27 23.35 6.97
N ARG A 369 -21.22 22.48 6.91
CA ARG A 369 -21.40 21.03 6.73
C ARG A 369 -21.16 20.18 7.98
N ASN A 370 -20.81 20.76 9.12
CA ASN A 370 -20.60 20.02 10.37
C ASN A 370 -21.88 19.45 11.01
N ASP A 371 -23.07 19.92 10.61
CA ASP A 371 -24.34 19.49 11.18
C ASP A 371 -24.92 18.22 10.52
N THR A 372 -24.60 17.94 9.25
CA THR A 372 -25.16 16.79 8.53
C THR A 372 -24.54 15.43 8.89
N ALA A 373 -23.31 15.40 9.39
CA ALA A 373 -22.67 14.14 9.82
C ALA A 373 -23.23 13.61 11.14
N ALA A 374 -23.71 14.51 12.01
CA ALA A 374 -24.36 14.14 13.28
C ALA A 374 -25.77 13.60 13.05
N GLU A 375 -26.50 14.13 12.06
CA GLU A 375 -27.85 13.68 11.71
C GLU A 375 -27.84 12.30 11.05
N GLN A 376 -26.89 12.01 10.17
CA GLN A 376 -26.74 10.69 9.54
C GLN A 376 -26.31 9.60 10.54
N ALA A 377 -25.53 9.94 11.56
CA ALA A 377 -25.19 9.02 12.64
C ALA A 377 -26.37 8.74 13.56
N ALA A 378 -27.27 9.71 13.75
CA ALA A 378 -28.48 9.56 14.55
C ALA A 378 -29.55 8.72 13.84
N GLU A 379 -29.71 8.83 12.52
CA GLU A 379 -30.62 7.98 11.75
C GLU A 379 -30.17 6.51 11.67
N ALA A 380 -28.87 6.25 11.57
CA ALA A 380 -28.32 4.90 11.63
C ALA A 380 -28.53 4.24 13.01
N ALA A 381 -28.48 5.02 14.08
CA ALA A 381 -28.73 4.53 15.44
C ALA A 381 -30.24 4.28 15.71
N ALA A 382 -31.14 5.06 15.10
CA ALA A 382 -32.58 4.91 15.26
C ALA A 382 -33.17 3.69 14.52
N GLY A 383 -32.52 3.24 13.42
CA GLY A 383 -32.89 2.02 12.69
C GLY A 383 -32.68 0.73 13.47
N ILE A 384 -31.71 0.71 14.39
CA ILE A 384 -31.34 -0.46 15.20
C ILE A 384 -32.33 -0.72 16.35
N ASN A 385 -33.04 0.30 16.84
CA ASN A 385 -33.94 0.16 17.99
C ASN A 385 -35.35 -0.39 17.65
N ARG A 386 -35.75 -0.43 16.38
CA ARG A 386 -37.05 -0.97 15.95
C ARG A 386 -37.12 -2.50 15.87
N LEU A 387 -35.98 -3.20 15.94
CA LEU A 387 -35.88 -4.67 15.83
C LEU A 387 -35.91 -5.40 17.19
N ARG A 388 -36.04 -4.70 18.31
CA ARG A 388 -35.93 -5.31 19.66
C ARG A 388 -37.22 -5.74 20.34
N GLN A 389 -38.36 -5.66 19.69
CA GLN A 389 -39.63 -6.09 20.32
C GLN A 389 -40.34 -7.14 19.48
N HIS A 390 -39.92 -8.42 19.57
CA HIS A 390 -40.75 -9.64 19.46
C HIS A 390 -39.92 -10.85 19.83
N GLN A 391 -39.91 -11.24 21.08
CA GLN A 391 -39.47 -12.57 21.53
C GLN A 391 -40.68 -13.39 21.90
N GLN A 392 -41.00 -14.42 21.11
CA GLN A 392 -41.76 -15.58 21.51
C GLN A 392 -41.08 -16.83 20.90
N HIS A 393 -41.12 -17.96 21.61
CA HIS A 393 -40.49 -19.23 21.29
C HIS A 393 -40.78 -19.66 19.85
N GLU A 394 -39.84 -19.48 18.94
CA GLU A 394 -39.94 -19.91 17.57
C GLU A 394 -39.17 -21.20 17.35
N MET A 395 -39.69 -22.05 16.47
CA MET A 395 -39.00 -23.21 15.89
C MET A 395 -37.63 -22.80 15.34
N PRO A 396 -36.62 -23.70 15.32
CA PRO A 396 -35.30 -23.38 14.75
C PRO A 396 -35.45 -22.82 13.33
N ARG A 397 -34.81 -21.67 13.06
CA ARG A 397 -34.76 -21.13 11.70
C ARG A 397 -33.86 -22.02 10.86
N PHE A 398 -34.22 -22.25 9.61
CA PHE A 398 -33.43 -23.06 8.72
C PHE A 398 -32.40 -22.21 7.97
N ALA A 399 -31.15 -22.70 7.92
CA ALA A 399 -30.07 -22.14 7.09
C ALA A 399 -29.46 -23.25 6.23
N LYS A 400 -29.45 -23.10 4.93
CA LYS A 400 -28.87 -24.12 4.05
C LYS A 400 -27.39 -24.31 4.40
N THR A 401 -26.60 -23.23 4.47
CA THR A 401 -25.23 -23.27 4.95
C THR A 401 -25.03 -22.20 6.03
N ALA A 402 -24.73 -22.66 7.25
CA ALA A 402 -24.34 -21.77 8.33
C ALA A 402 -22.82 -21.59 8.38
N ILE A 403 -22.38 -20.37 8.66
CA ILE A 403 -20.97 -20.01 8.81
C ILE A 403 -20.79 -19.38 10.20
N ILE A 404 -19.91 -19.95 11.01
CA ILE A 404 -19.57 -19.40 12.32
C ILE A 404 -18.30 -18.57 12.22
N GLY A 405 -18.41 -17.25 12.49
CA GLY A 405 -17.35 -16.27 12.53
C GLY A 405 -17.27 -15.38 11.31
N GLY A 406 -17.37 -14.06 11.53
CA GLY A 406 -17.31 -12.99 10.52
C GLY A 406 -15.91 -12.44 10.32
N GLY A 407 -14.86 -13.26 10.50
CA GLY A 407 -13.48 -12.92 10.12
C GLY A 407 -13.24 -13.07 8.61
N PRO A 408 -11.99 -12.80 8.13
CA PRO A 408 -11.65 -12.85 6.68
C PRO A 408 -12.13 -14.12 5.99
N THR A 409 -11.93 -15.27 6.61
CA THR A 409 -12.32 -16.58 6.07
C THR A 409 -13.83 -16.73 5.94
N GLY A 410 -14.58 -16.40 7.00
CA GLY A 410 -16.04 -16.53 6.99
C GLY A 410 -16.71 -15.58 6.00
N LEU A 411 -16.18 -14.35 5.88
CA LEU A 411 -16.64 -13.37 4.90
C LEU A 411 -16.38 -13.85 3.46
N SER A 412 -15.19 -14.39 3.19
CA SER A 412 -14.87 -14.99 1.89
C SER A 412 -15.78 -16.18 1.59
N ALA A 413 -16.04 -17.06 2.55
CA ALA A 413 -16.96 -18.18 2.38
C ALA A 413 -18.39 -17.71 2.07
N ALA A 414 -18.90 -16.73 2.81
CA ALA A 414 -20.23 -16.15 2.58
C ALA A 414 -20.35 -15.49 1.19
N TYR A 415 -19.31 -14.76 0.78
CA TYR A 415 -19.25 -14.16 -0.57
C TYR A 415 -19.37 -15.21 -1.66
N HIS A 416 -18.64 -16.32 -1.56
CA HIS A 416 -18.64 -17.40 -2.57
C HIS A 416 -19.88 -18.28 -2.53
N LEU A 417 -20.55 -18.46 -1.38
CA LEU A 417 -21.80 -19.22 -1.27
C LEU A 417 -23.01 -18.46 -1.84
N GLY A 418 -22.95 -17.12 -1.84
CA GLY A 418 -24.05 -16.31 -2.35
C GLY A 418 -25.26 -16.29 -1.42
N HIS A 419 -26.47 -16.52 -1.96
CA HIS A 419 -27.73 -16.40 -1.20
C HIS A 419 -27.95 -17.49 -0.13
N ASP A 420 -27.25 -18.62 -0.25
CA ASP A 420 -27.43 -19.78 0.63
C ASP A 420 -26.67 -19.66 1.96
N ALA A 421 -25.92 -18.59 2.14
CA ALA A 421 -25.10 -18.36 3.32
C ALA A 421 -25.84 -17.64 4.45
N LEU A 422 -25.75 -18.18 5.67
CA LEU A 422 -26.04 -17.50 6.92
C LEU A 422 -24.76 -17.35 7.72
N LEU A 423 -24.21 -16.14 7.82
CA LEU A 423 -23.00 -15.85 8.59
C LEU A 423 -23.37 -15.32 9.97
N LEU A 424 -22.89 -15.99 11.01
CA LEU A 424 -23.10 -15.67 12.42
C LEU A 424 -21.83 -15.06 13.02
N GLU A 425 -21.86 -13.80 13.43
CA GLU A 425 -20.74 -13.07 14.06
C GLU A 425 -21.15 -12.64 15.47
N ARG A 426 -20.33 -12.99 16.49
CA ARG A 426 -20.61 -12.67 17.88
C ARG A 426 -20.51 -11.18 18.25
N HIS A 427 -19.73 -10.42 17.48
CA HIS A 427 -19.55 -8.98 17.71
C HIS A 427 -20.55 -8.15 16.92
N SER A 428 -20.62 -6.87 17.26
CA SER A 428 -21.45 -5.87 16.56
C SER A 428 -20.93 -5.46 15.18
N MET A 429 -19.77 -5.99 14.78
CA MET A 429 -19.16 -5.76 13.46
C MET A 429 -18.35 -6.99 13.01
N VAL A 430 -18.24 -7.15 11.71
CA VAL A 430 -17.40 -8.19 11.10
C VAL A 430 -15.91 -7.84 11.20
N GLY A 431 -15.04 -8.80 10.91
CA GLY A 431 -13.60 -8.58 10.75
C GLY A 431 -12.70 -9.51 11.57
N GLY A 432 -13.21 -10.13 12.63
CA GLY A 432 -12.41 -10.97 13.51
C GLY A 432 -11.21 -10.21 14.10
N TRP A 433 -10.00 -10.73 13.97
CA TRP A 433 -8.77 -10.04 14.42
C TRP A 433 -8.28 -8.98 13.41
N CYS A 434 -8.89 -8.85 12.24
CA CYS A 434 -8.62 -7.77 11.27
C CYS A 434 -9.43 -6.49 11.56
N ARG A 435 -10.03 -6.37 12.73
CA ARG A 435 -10.74 -5.17 13.17
C ARG A 435 -9.78 -4.06 13.55
N SER A 436 -10.30 -2.83 13.51
CA SER A 436 -9.60 -1.62 13.94
C SER A 436 -10.37 -0.90 15.03
N ILE A 437 -9.67 -0.14 15.88
CA ILE A 437 -10.20 0.67 16.97
C ILE A 437 -9.95 2.14 16.63
N LYS A 438 -10.94 2.98 16.87
CA LYS A 438 -10.80 4.44 16.81
C LYS A 438 -10.69 4.99 18.22
N ASP A 439 -9.63 5.76 18.47
CA ASP A 439 -9.37 6.38 19.78
C ASP A 439 -8.71 7.75 19.58
N ASN A 440 -9.34 8.81 20.05
CA ASN A 440 -8.86 10.20 19.95
C ASN A 440 -8.36 10.61 18.55
N GLY A 441 -9.09 10.20 17.51
CA GLY A 441 -8.73 10.48 16.12
C GLY A 441 -7.73 9.51 15.49
N PHE A 442 -7.09 8.65 16.28
CA PHE A 442 -6.28 7.55 15.79
C PHE A 442 -7.14 6.38 15.33
N THR A 443 -6.61 5.61 14.37
CA THR A 443 -7.13 4.30 13.99
C THR A 443 -6.03 3.28 14.27
N PHE A 444 -6.26 2.36 15.19
CA PHE A 444 -5.35 1.28 15.54
C PHE A 444 -5.92 -0.06 15.12
N ASP A 445 -5.10 -0.95 14.58
CA ASP A 445 -5.47 -2.33 14.33
C ASP A 445 -5.30 -3.19 15.58
N TYR A 446 -5.95 -4.35 15.60
CA TYR A 446 -5.77 -5.33 16.69
C TYR A 446 -4.34 -5.87 16.76
N ALA A 447 -3.62 -5.89 15.65
CA ALA A 447 -2.17 -6.14 15.53
C ALA A 447 -1.70 -5.58 14.18
N GLY A 448 -0.39 -5.62 13.93
CA GLY A 448 0.17 -5.23 12.63
C GLY A 448 -0.26 -6.16 11.51
N HIS A 449 -1.22 -5.74 10.70
CA HIS A 449 -1.69 -6.45 9.52
C HIS A 449 -1.21 -5.76 8.24
N ILE A 450 -0.98 -6.53 7.19
CA ILE A 450 -0.64 -6.05 5.85
C ILE A 450 -1.31 -6.89 4.77
N MET A 451 -1.48 -6.28 3.62
CA MET A 451 -1.90 -6.95 2.39
C MET A 451 -0.65 -7.30 1.59
N PHE A 452 -0.51 -8.56 1.28
CA PHE A 452 0.45 -9.01 0.28
C PHE A 452 -0.03 -10.35 -0.26
N SER A 453 0.14 -10.60 -1.53
CA SER A 453 -0.10 -11.91 -2.15
C SER A 453 0.56 -11.96 -3.52
N ASN A 454 0.88 -13.17 -3.97
CA ASN A 454 1.24 -13.45 -5.36
C ASN A 454 0.11 -14.21 -6.09
N ASP A 455 -1.01 -14.48 -5.42
CA ASP A 455 -2.15 -15.17 -5.99
C ASP A 455 -3.04 -14.16 -6.75
N PRO A 456 -3.24 -14.33 -8.08
CA PRO A 456 -4.03 -13.40 -8.89
C PRO A 456 -5.46 -13.19 -8.36
N TYR A 457 -6.11 -14.25 -7.89
CA TYR A 457 -7.45 -14.15 -7.30
C TYR A 457 -7.47 -13.23 -6.07
N VAL A 458 -6.46 -13.32 -5.22
CA VAL A 458 -6.39 -12.46 -4.02
C VAL A 458 -6.14 -11.01 -4.39
N LEU A 459 -5.31 -10.76 -5.41
CA LEU A 459 -5.05 -9.41 -5.92
C LEU A 459 -6.32 -8.77 -6.51
N GLU A 460 -7.07 -9.51 -7.34
CA GLU A 460 -8.39 -9.08 -7.84
C GLU A 460 -9.38 -8.81 -6.70
N LEU A 461 -9.35 -9.66 -5.67
CA LEU A 461 -10.20 -9.49 -4.49
C LEU A 461 -9.85 -8.22 -3.72
N TYR A 462 -8.57 -7.87 -3.56
CA TYR A 462 -8.16 -6.61 -2.94
C TYR A 462 -8.70 -5.39 -3.70
N GLU A 463 -8.67 -5.43 -5.03
CA GLU A 463 -9.25 -4.37 -5.87
C GLU A 463 -10.76 -4.26 -5.71
N LEU A 464 -11.47 -5.40 -5.68
CA LEU A 464 -12.91 -5.44 -5.47
C LEU A 464 -13.31 -4.84 -4.12
N LEU A 465 -12.57 -5.21 -3.05
CA LEU A 465 -12.92 -4.86 -1.68
C LEU A 465 -12.54 -3.43 -1.29
N LEU A 466 -11.48 -2.89 -1.85
CA LEU A 466 -10.92 -1.60 -1.46
C LEU A 466 -11.01 -0.53 -2.55
N GLY A 467 -11.09 -0.92 -3.84
CA GLY A 467 -11.00 0.04 -4.93
C GLY A 467 -9.75 0.91 -4.81
N SER A 468 -9.95 2.22 -4.76
CA SER A 468 -8.86 3.19 -4.57
C SER A 468 -8.39 3.34 -3.11
N ASN A 469 -9.06 2.70 -2.14
CA ASN A 469 -8.72 2.81 -0.72
C ASN A 469 -7.53 1.93 -0.32
N VAL A 470 -6.45 1.95 -1.10
CA VAL A 470 -5.24 1.14 -0.85
C VAL A 470 -3.98 1.93 -1.16
N HIS A 471 -2.97 1.76 -0.30
CA HIS A 471 -1.63 2.29 -0.47
C HIS A 471 -0.63 1.14 -0.53
N TRP A 472 0.09 1.02 -1.67
CA TRP A 472 1.16 0.05 -1.86
C TRP A 472 2.51 0.70 -1.65
N GLN A 473 3.33 0.15 -0.76
CA GLN A 473 4.60 0.73 -0.37
C GLN A 473 5.67 -0.33 -0.07
N ASN A 474 6.95 0.09 -0.10
CA ASN A 474 8.05 -0.74 0.30
C ASN A 474 8.09 -0.89 1.82
N ARG A 475 8.41 -2.08 2.28
CA ARG A 475 8.43 -2.41 3.69
C ARG A 475 9.70 -1.89 4.37
N GLU A 476 9.56 -1.03 5.35
CA GLU A 476 10.62 -0.58 6.24
C GLU A 476 10.58 -1.38 7.54
N ALA A 477 11.18 -2.58 7.50
CA ALA A 477 11.28 -3.48 8.65
C ALA A 477 12.71 -3.48 9.19
N TRP A 478 12.86 -3.31 10.49
CA TRP A 478 14.14 -3.10 11.18
C TRP A 478 14.24 -3.92 12.45
N VAL A 479 15.45 -4.24 12.86
CA VAL A 479 15.78 -4.84 14.16
C VAL A 479 16.56 -3.82 14.98
N TYR A 480 16.13 -3.56 16.20
CA TYR A 480 16.85 -2.77 17.16
C TYR A 480 17.60 -3.69 18.13
N SER A 481 18.91 -3.70 18.04
CA SER A 481 19.79 -4.52 18.89
C SER A 481 21.11 -3.81 19.12
N LYS A 482 21.65 -3.91 20.34
CA LYS A 482 22.91 -3.27 20.75
C LYS A 482 22.91 -1.73 20.49
N ASN A 483 21.76 -1.08 20.70
CA ASN A 483 21.54 0.35 20.44
C ASN A 483 21.73 0.76 18.97
N VAL A 484 21.58 -0.17 18.03
CA VAL A 484 21.71 0.05 16.59
C VAL A 484 20.47 -0.48 15.87
N TYR A 485 20.06 0.23 14.83
CA TYR A 485 19.05 -0.25 13.89
C TYR A 485 19.73 -0.95 12.71
N THR A 486 19.42 -2.25 12.52
CA THR A 486 19.77 -2.99 11.31
C THR A 486 18.53 -3.37 10.53
N ARG A 487 18.64 -3.57 9.23
CA ARG A 487 17.49 -3.98 8.43
C ARG A 487 17.06 -5.41 8.78
N TYR A 488 15.77 -5.69 8.64
CA TYR A 488 15.25 -7.04 8.67
C TYR A 488 15.38 -7.70 7.27
N PRO A 489 15.83 -8.95 7.16
CA PRO A 489 16.11 -9.89 8.23
C PRO A 489 17.52 -9.71 8.82
N PHE A 490 17.65 -9.84 10.15
CA PHE A 490 18.89 -9.64 10.90
C PHE A 490 20.07 -10.44 10.32
N GLN A 491 19.84 -11.70 9.99
CA GLN A 491 20.86 -12.62 9.49
C GLN A 491 21.48 -12.21 8.14
N GLY A 492 20.87 -11.33 7.41
CA GLY A 492 21.41 -10.76 6.16
C GLY A 492 21.71 -9.27 6.24
N ALA A 493 21.76 -8.66 7.44
CA ALA A 493 21.93 -7.21 7.61
C ALA A 493 22.65 -6.87 8.91
N LEU A 494 23.92 -7.25 9.02
CA LEU A 494 24.72 -7.13 10.23
C LEU A 494 25.48 -5.80 10.31
N TYR A 495 25.49 -4.99 9.22
CA TYR A 495 26.22 -3.74 9.16
C TYR A 495 25.78 -2.75 10.27
N GLY A 496 26.77 -2.13 10.91
CA GLY A 496 26.57 -1.17 11.99
C GLY A 496 26.48 -1.77 13.40
N LEU A 497 26.37 -3.11 13.53
CA LEU A 497 26.48 -3.78 14.82
C LEU A 497 27.94 -3.69 15.37
N PRO A 498 28.17 -3.91 16.68
CA PRO A 498 29.50 -4.02 17.23
C PRO A 498 30.36 -5.07 16.50
N PRO A 499 31.65 -4.80 16.24
CA PRO A 499 32.50 -5.71 15.44
C PRO A 499 32.61 -7.12 16.00
N ASP A 500 32.58 -7.29 17.31
CA ASP A 500 32.58 -8.61 17.98
C ASP A 500 31.28 -9.38 17.68
N VAL A 501 30.14 -8.72 17.69
CA VAL A 501 28.84 -9.33 17.32
C VAL A 501 28.85 -9.76 15.84
N ILE A 502 29.32 -8.90 14.95
CA ILE A 502 29.43 -9.22 13.50
C ILE A 502 30.32 -10.43 13.32
N LYS A 503 31.49 -10.43 13.97
CA LYS A 503 32.43 -11.56 13.92
C LYS A 503 31.80 -12.85 14.42
N GLU A 504 31.15 -12.84 15.58
CA GLU A 504 30.46 -14.03 16.12
C GLU A 504 29.37 -14.54 15.13
N CYS A 505 28.60 -13.64 14.51
CA CYS A 505 27.56 -14.02 13.54
C CYS A 505 28.14 -14.65 12.29
N ILE A 506 29.20 -14.07 11.69
CA ILE A 506 29.86 -14.60 10.50
C ILE A 506 30.54 -15.93 10.81
N MET A 507 31.32 -16.01 11.89
CA MET A 507 32.02 -17.25 12.28
C MET A 507 31.01 -18.37 12.55
N GLY A 508 29.94 -18.10 13.30
CA GLY A 508 28.90 -19.07 13.56
C GLY A 508 28.22 -19.58 12.30
N ALA A 509 27.96 -18.68 11.32
CA ALA A 509 27.39 -19.06 10.03
C ALA A 509 28.33 -19.91 9.18
N ILE A 510 29.65 -19.66 9.24
CA ILE A 510 30.70 -20.47 8.58
C ILE A 510 30.76 -21.86 9.25
N GLU A 511 30.82 -21.91 10.58
CA GLU A 511 30.89 -23.16 11.33
C GLU A 511 29.66 -24.05 11.12
N ALA A 512 28.47 -23.46 11.04
CA ALA A 512 27.23 -24.17 10.76
C ALA A 512 27.25 -24.84 9.37
N ARG A 513 27.90 -24.23 8.37
CA ARG A 513 27.97 -24.75 7.00
C ARG A 513 29.12 -25.69 6.71
N PHE A 514 30.27 -25.46 7.34
CA PHE A 514 31.52 -26.15 7.02
C PHE A 514 32.11 -26.97 8.19
N GLY A 515 31.49 -26.96 9.35
CA GLY A 515 32.02 -27.56 10.57
C GLY A 515 33.05 -26.67 11.28
N THR A 516 33.37 -26.99 12.52
CA THR A 516 34.36 -26.25 13.33
C THR A 516 35.76 -26.33 12.69
N THR A 517 36.39 -25.19 12.44
CA THR A 517 37.76 -25.09 11.97
C THR A 517 38.73 -25.63 13.02
N GLY A 518 39.06 -26.88 12.93
CA GLY A 518 39.97 -27.54 13.90
C GLY A 518 40.10 -29.06 13.77
N LYS A 519 39.26 -29.68 12.94
CA LYS A 519 39.39 -31.12 12.64
C LYS A 519 39.31 -31.35 11.13
N THR A 520 40.42 -31.63 10.50
CA THR A 520 40.49 -32.13 9.13
C THR A 520 39.73 -33.46 9.03
N ALA A 521 38.60 -33.43 8.32
CA ALA A 521 37.92 -34.66 7.95
C ALA A 521 38.58 -35.29 6.73
N PRO A 522 38.71 -36.61 6.65
CA PRO A 522 39.34 -37.29 5.52
C PRO A 522 38.42 -37.24 4.29
N ALA A 523 39.04 -36.89 3.15
CA ALA A 523 38.35 -36.90 1.87
C ALA A 523 38.08 -38.34 1.41
N THR A 524 36.82 -38.79 1.45
CA THR A 524 36.28 -39.81 0.55
C THR A 524 34.79 -40.04 0.83
N ALA A 525 33.89 -39.59 -0.04
CA ALA A 525 32.65 -40.31 -0.35
C ALA A 525 32.07 -39.80 -1.68
N ARG A 526 31.85 -40.75 -2.57
CA ARG A 526 31.32 -40.58 -3.92
C ARG A 526 29.83 -40.22 -3.91
N ALA A 527 29.44 -39.42 -4.93
CA ALA A 527 28.02 -39.14 -5.24
C ALA A 527 27.25 -40.40 -5.62
N GLY A 528 26.05 -40.53 -5.13
CA GLY A 528 25.08 -41.51 -5.56
C GLY A 528 23.91 -41.65 -4.57
N ASP A 529 22.69 -41.41 -5.10
CA ASP A 529 21.37 -41.70 -4.59
C ASP A 529 20.76 -40.75 -3.56
N CYS A 530 19.95 -39.84 -4.14
CA CYS A 530 18.85 -39.14 -3.46
C CYS A 530 17.54 -39.45 -4.19
N CYS A 531 16.59 -40.11 -3.55
CA CYS A 531 15.16 -39.92 -3.81
C CYS A 531 14.32 -40.47 -2.68
N ALA A 532 13.36 -39.67 -2.29
CA ALA A 532 12.11 -39.91 -1.55
C ALA A 532 12.11 -39.46 -0.09
N ASP A 533 11.43 -38.39 0.10
CA ASP A 533 10.46 -37.93 1.08
C ASP A 533 10.69 -36.46 1.48
N GLY A 534 9.73 -35.64 1.16
CA GLY A 534 9.28 -34.31 1.61
C GLY A 534 10.20 -33.41 2.45
N GLY A 535 11.51 -33.39 2.26
CA GLY A 535 12.44 -32.50 2.93
C GLY A 535 12.72 -31.25 2.10
N VAL A 536 12.69 -30.10 2.74
CA VAL A 536 13.02 -28.79 2.14
C VAL A 536 14.41 -28.85 1.51
N ALA A 537 14.47 -28.78 0.18
CA ALA A 537 15.72 -28.64 -0.55
C ALA A 537 16.30 -27.24 -0.37
N LEU A 538 17.49 -27.15 0.18
CA LEU A 538 18.27 -25.90 0.29
C LEU A 538 18.91 -25.58 -1.05
N PRO A 539 18.85 -24.35 -1.56
CA PRO A 539 19.52 -23.97 -2.80
C PRO A 539 21.04 -23.85 -2.60
N GLY A 540 21.79 -24.66 -3.33
CA GLY A 540 23.16 -24.48 -3.75
C GLY A 540 24.25 -24.30 -2.70
N GLY A 541 24.72 -25.39 -2.14
CA GLY A 541 25.98 -25.43 -1.38
C GLY A 541 26.27 -26.86 -0.92
N ASN A 542 27.43 -27.38 -1.21
CA ASN A 542 27.88 -28.69 -0.72
C ASN A 542 27.82 -28.73 0.81
N VAL A 543 26.79 -29.36 1.34
CA VAL A 543 26.62 -29.59 2.78
C VAL A 543 27.49 -30.79 3.17
N ALA A 544 28.68 -30.54 3.65
CA ALA A 544 29.49 -31.53 4.31
C ALA A 544 28.90 -31.78 5.71
N ALA A 545 28.29 -32.96 5.90
CA ALA A 545 27.95 -33.60 7.18
C ALA A 545 26.97 -32.82 8.11
N LEU A 546 25.79 -32.49 7.64
CA LEU A 546 24.62 -32.49 8.51
C LEU A 546 24.32 -33.95 8.92
N ASP A 547 24.07 -34.20 10.20
CA ASP A 547 23.52 -35.46 10.65
C ASP A 547 22.31 -35.82 9.74
N LYS A 548 22.26 -37.04 9.19
CA LYS A 548 21.26 -37.48 8.21
C LYS A 548 19.80 -37.39 8.72
N ARG A 549 19.61 -37.01 9.95
CA ARG A 549 18.35 -36.71 10.60
C ARG A 549 18.14 -35.17 10.67
N GLY A 550 17.48 -34.49 9.84
CA GLY A 550 17.21 -33.07 9.93
C GLY A 550 16.96 -32.53 11.35
N PRO A 551 16.90 -31.23 11.59
CA PRO A 551 16.75 -30.66 12.94
C PRO A 551 15.47 -31.21 13.62
N ALA A 552 15.62 -31.72 14.86
CA ALA A 552 14.52 -32.32 15.59
C ALA A 552 13.49 -31.27 16.09
N ASN A 553 13.91 -30.03 16.23
CA ASN A 553 13.07 -28.91 16.70
C ASN A 553 13.57 -27.56 16.17
N PHE A 554 12.83 -26.49 16.45
CA PHE A 554 13.13 -25.18 15.93
C PHE A 554 14.40 -24.56 16.53
N GLU A 555 14.77 -24.86 17.78
CA GLU A 555 16.02 -24.38 18.39
C GLU A 555 17.24 -25.01 17.69
N GLU A 556 17.20 -26.31 17.41
CA GLU A 556 18.25 -26.97 16.63
C GLU A 556 18.35 -26.43 15.20
N PHE A 557 17.21 -26.19 14.56
CA PHE A 557 17.19 -25.51 13.22
C PHE A 557 17.94 -24.19 13.24
N ILE A 558 17.68 -23.33 14.23
CA ILE A 558 18.34 -22.03 14.35
C ILE A 558 19.86 -22.20 14.43
N HIS A 559 20.35 -23.13 15.25
CA HIS A 559 21.79 -23.39 15.40
C HIS A 559 22.42 -24.00 14.15
N GLN A 560 21.74 -24.96 13.51
CA GLN A 560 22.27 -25.68 12.35
C GLN A 560 22.26 -24.81 11.06
N VAL A 561 21.28 -23.92 10.92
CA VAL A 561 21.10 -23.13 9.67
C VAL A 561 21.76 -21.76 9.75
N TRP A 562 21.56 -21.05 10.88
CA TRP A 562 22.09 -19.68 11.04
C TRP A 562 23.37 -19.58 11.83
N GLY A 563 23.70 -20.63 12.60
CA GLY A 563 24.90 -20.72 13.42
C GLY A 563 24.78 -20.02 14.77
N ALA A 564 25.78 -20.29 15.63
CA ALA A 564 25.76 -19.91 17.05
C ALA A 564 25.70 -18.38 17.28
N GLY A 565 26.35 -17.58 16.44
CA GLY A 565 26.36 -16.12 16.60
C GLY A 565 24.99 -15.49 16.37
N ILE A 566 24.34 -15.78 15.24
CA ILE A 566 22.98 -15.29 14.92
C ILE A 566 21.97 -15.88 15.93
N ALA A 567 22.14 -17.15 16.32
CA ALA A 567 21.34 -17.76 17.37
C ALA A 567 21.39 -16.96 18.68
N LYS A 568 22.60 -16.63 19.16
CA LYS A 568 22.86 -15.90 20.41
C LYS A 568 22.31 -14.48 20.39
N HIS A 569 22.59 -13.71 19.31
CA HIS A 569 22.36 -12.27 19.30
C HIS A 569 20.95 -11.88 18.83
N PHE A 570 20.29 -12.73 18.06
CA PHE A 570 18.96 -12.40 17.54
C PHE A 570 17.97 -13.57 17.64
N ALA A 571 18.26 -14.70 16.99
CA ALA A 571 17.22 -15.67 16.67
C ALA A 571 16.60 -16.33 17.92
N ILE A 572 17.41 -16.77 18.88
CA ILE A 572 16.90 -17.38 20.13
C ILE A 572 16.20 -16.34 21.01
N PRO A 573 16.84 -15.17 21.35
CA PRO A 573 16.20 -14.17 22.20
C PRO A 573 14.87 -13.68 21.61
N TYR A 574 14.85 -13.38 20.30
CA TYR A 574 13.67 -12.87 19.64
C TYR A 574 12.54 -13.92 19.58
N ASN A 575 12.86 -15.17 19.15
CA ASN A 575 11.84 -16.19 19.00
C ASN A 575 11.28 -16.69 20.36
N ARG A 576 12.08 -16.68 21.43
CA ARG A 576 11.56 -16.93 22.79
C ARG A 576 10.56 -15.84 23.23
N LYS A 577 10.78 -14.60 22.82
CA LYS A 577 9.79 -13.52 23.06
C LYS A 577 8.54 -13.72 22.20
N LEU A 578 8.72 -14.01 20.91
CA LEU A 578 7.63 -14.13 19.94
C LEU A 578 6.72 -15.32 20.21
N TRP A 579 7.28 -16.51 20.37
CA TRP A 579 6.49 -17.75 20.47
C TRP A 579 5.93 -18.00 21.87
N ALA A 580 6.52 -17.42 22.90
CA ALA A 580 6.11 -17.61 24.30
C ALA A 580 5.96 -19.09 24.72
N VAL A 581 6.64 -19.99 24.00
CA VAL A 581 6.79 -21.44 24.31
C VAL A 581 8.26 -21.82 24.11
N PRO A 582 8.76 -22.90 24.74
CA PRO A 582 10.10 -23.38 24.49
C PRO A 582 10.29 -23.74 23.00
N LEU A 583 11.36 -23.26 22.38
CA LEU A 583 11.61 -23.50 20.94
C LEU A 583 11.93 -25.00 20.67
N THR A 584 12.35 -25.73 21.67
CA THR A 584 12.55 -27.19 21.65
C THR A 584 11.24 -27.98 21.54
N GLU A 585 10.11 -27.39 21.89
CA GLU A 585 8.77 -27.99 21.75
C GLU A 585 8.18 -27.81 20.32
N MET A 586 8.82 -26.98 19.50
CA MET A 586 8.30 -26.60 18.18
C MET A 586 8.96 -27.46 17.11
N GLU A 587 8.16 -28.03 16.22
CA GLU A 587 8.62 -28.66 14.99
C GLU A 587 8.98 -27.60 13.91
N THR A 588 9.48 -28.05 12.77
CA THR A 588 10.01 -27.18 11.71
C THR A 588 9.18 -27.11 10.43
N SER A 589 8.09 -27.88 10.33
CA SER A 589 7.25 -27.96 9.11
C SER A 589 6.62 -26.63 8.69
N TRP A 590 6.37 -25.72 9.64
CA TRP A 590 5.78 -24.40 9.38
C TRP A 590 6.72 -23.39 8.73
N LEU A 591 8.04 -23.67 8.72
CA LEU A 591 9.06 -22.72 8.28
C LEU A 591 9.02 -22.43 6.77
N GLY A 592 8.53 -23.37 5.96
CA GLY A 592 8.61 -23.34 4.49
C GLY A 592 8.32 -21.98 3.86
N GLY A 593 9.33 -21.34 3.30
CA GLY A 593 9.23 -20.03 2.60
C GLY A 593 8.93 -18.82 3.48
N ARG A 594 8.67 -18.98 4.79
CA ARG A 594 8.31 -17.89 5.72
C ARG A 594 9.49 -17.26 6.41
N VAL A 595 10.57 -18.00 6.53
CA VAL A 595 11.77 -17.56 7.25
C VAL A 595 12.88 -17.34 6.23
N PRO A 596 13.49 -16.12 6.18
CA PRO A 596 14.60 -15.84 5.27
C PRO A 596 15.82 -16.72 5.56
N LEU A 597 16.36 -17.30 4.49
CA LEU A 597 17.55 -18.15 4.55
C LEU A 597 18.67 -17.54 3.67
N PRO A 598 19.32 -16.46 4.12
CA PRO A 598 20.40 -15.85 3.34
C PRO A 598 21.57 -16.85 3.20
N ASN A 599 22.17 -16.87 2.03
CA ASN A 599 23.41 -17.59 1.81
C ASN A 599 24.59 -16.93 2.54
N LEU A 600 25.78 -17.55 2.54
CA LEU A 600 26.93 -17.02 3.28
C LEU A 600 27.44 -15.69 2.68
N GLU A 601 27.38 -15.54 1.36
CA GLU A 601 27.76 -14.32 0.65
C GLU A 601 26.86 -13.16 1.06
N GLU A 602 25.55 -13.36 1.06
CA GLU A 602 24.57 -12.35 1.53
C GLU A 602 24.78 -11.96 3.00
N ILE A 603 25.18 -12.91 3.87
CA ILE A 603 25.52 -12.63 5.29
C ILE A 603 26.76 -11.75 5.37
N ILE A 604 27.80 -12.05 4.58
CA ILE A 604 29.06 -11.29 4.54
C ILE A 604 28.81 -9.91 3.95
N ASP A 605 28.13 -9.81 2.82
CA ASP A 605 27.80 -8.54 2.18
C ASP A 605 27.00 -7.63 3.12
N GLY A 606 25.98 -8.20 3.79
CA GLY A 606 25.18 -7.48 4.76
C GLY A 606 25.91 -7.12 6.06
N ALA A 607 27.13 -7.61 6.27
CA ALA A 607 28.03 -7.21 7.34
C ALA A 607 28.99 -6.10 6.91
N LEU A 608 29.38 -6.07 5.64
CA LEU A 608 30.36 -5.13 5.09
C LEU A 608 29.74 -3.80 4.66
N GLN A 609 28.47 -3.80 4.22
CA GLN A 609 27.78 -2.62 3.72
C GLN A 609 26.30 -2.59 4.11
N PRO A 610 25.66 -1.41 4.17
CA PRO A 610 24.24 -1.30 4.44
C PRO A 610 23.40 -2.02 3.36
N VAL A 611 22.43 -2.83 3.80
CA VAL A 611 21.47 -3.46 2.88
C VAL A 611 20.50 -2.40 2.35
N ALA A 612 20.60 -2.06 1.07
CA ALA A 612 19.86 -0.96 0.45
C ALA A 612 18.38 -1.29 0.17
N LYS A 613 18.03 -2.58 -0.02
CA LYS A 613 16.66 -2.99 -0.43
C LYS A 613 16.01 -3.90 0.62
N PRO A 614 14.68 -3.81 0.82
CA PRO A 614 13.94 -4.79 1.59
C PRO A 614 14.10 -6.19 0.98
N MET A 615 14.31 -7.20 1.83
CA MET A 615 14.40 -8.61 1.43
C MET A 615 13.17 -9.38 1.90
N GLY A 616 12.84 -10.46 1.18
CA GLY A 616 11.76 -11.39 1.52
C GLY A 616 10.47 -11.20 0.71
N PRO A 617 9.52 -12.15 0.84
CA PRO A 617 8.33 -12.21 -0.02
C PRO A 617 7.36 -11.03 0.14
N ASN A 618 7.40 -10.33 1.27
CA ASN A 618 6.59 -9.15 1.57
C ASN A 618 7.42 -7.86 1.64
N ALA A 619 8.44 -7.75 0.79
CA ALA A 619 9.25 -6.54 0.63
C ALA A 619 8.41 -5.33 0.19
N ARG A 620 7.33 -5.57 -0.55
CA ARG A 620 6.28 -4.60 -0.88
C ARG A 620 4.97 -5.07 -0.27
N PHE A 621 4.20 -4.16 0.32
CA PHE A 621 2.90 -4.47 0.92
C PHE A 621 1.87 -3.38 0.65
N GLY A 622 0.58 -3.76 0.69
CA GLY A 622 -0.55 -2.85 0.66
C GLY A 622 -1.15 -2.66 2.06
N TYR A 623 -1.76 -1.49 2.26
CA TYR A 623 -2.54 -1.18 3.47
C TYR A 623 -3.69 -0.25 3.08
N PRO A 624 -4.90 -0.38 3.70
CA PRO A 624 -5.99 0.55 3.42
C PRO A 624 -5.62 1.99 3.81
N LEU A 625 -5.89 2.96 2.93
CA LEU A 625 -5.64 4.37 3.22
C LEU A 625 -6.50 4.85 4.39
N ARG A 626 -7.75 4.43 4.47
CA ARG A 626 -8.73 4.84 5.48
C ARG A 626 -9.37 3.65 6.17
N GLY A 627 -9.69 3.83 7.45
CA GLY A 627 -10.45 2.85 8.23
C GLY A 627 -9.64 1.70 8.80
N GLY A 628 -8.30 1.76 8.71
CA GLY A 628 -7.43 0.69 9.17
C GLY A 628 -7.63 -0.61 8.38
N PHE A 629 -7.10 -1.71 8.87
CA PHE A 629 -7.26 -3.02 8.21
C PHE A 629 -8.71 -3.52 8.19
N GLN A 630 -9.56 -2.97 9.07
CA GLN A 630 -11.02 -3.18 9.08
C GLN A 630 -11.65 -2.89 7.72
N ALA A 631 -11.16 -1.88 6.99
CA ALA A 631 -11.72 -1.48 5.70
C ALA A 631 -11.68 -2.62 4.67
N LEU A 632 -10.61 -3.41 4.67
CA LEU A 632 -10.48 -4.57 3.77
C LEU A 632 -11.57 -5.60 4.01
N VAL A 633 -11.80 -5.97 5.28
CA VAL A 633 -12.78 -7.01 5.62
C VAL A 633 -14.22 -6.48 5.54
N SER A 634 -14.45 -5.22 5.86
CA SER A 634 -15.76 -4.57 5.68
C SER A 634 -16.15 -4.44 4.21
N GLY A 635 -15.16 -4.39 3.31
CA GLY A 635 -15.37 -4.38 1.86
C GLY A 635 -16.17 -5.58 1.33
N PHE A 636 -16.16 -6.71 2.03
CA PHE A 636 -17.00 -7.87 1.65
C PHE A 636 -18.50 -7.63 1.82
N VAL A 637 -18.90 -6.84 2.81
CA VAL A 637 -20.32 -6.74 3.23
C VAL A 637 -21.25 -6.37 2.08
N PRO A 638 -20.93 -5.38 1.21
CA PRO A 638 -21.79 -5.03 0.07
C PRO A 638 -21.90 -6.14 -1.01
N HIS A 639 -20.95 -7.07 -1.02
CA HIS A 639 -20.87 -8.14 -2.03
C HIS A 639 -21.46 -9.48 -1.55
N ILE A 640 -21.74 -9.63 -0.26
CA ILE A 640 -22.37 -10.83 0.31
C ILE A 640 -23.89 -10.77 0.06
N LYS A 641 -24.38 -11.75 -0.67
CA LYS A 641 -25.82 -11.88 -1.00
C LYS A 641 -26.60 -12.63 0.06
N GLY A 642 -25.93 -13.41 0.91
CA GLY A 642 -26.51 -14.13 2.04
C GLY A 642 -26.79 -13.23 3.23
N THR A 643 -27.26 -13.83 4.32
CA THR A 643 -27.58 -13.11 5.55
C THR A 643 -26.35 -13.01 6.46
N ILE A 644 -26.08 -11.83 6.97
CA ILE A 644 -25.09 -11.60 8.05
C ILE A 644 -25.85 -11.24 9.33
N GLU A 645 -25.72 -12.06 10.36
CA GLU A 645 -26.25 -11.76 11.71
C GLU A 645 -25.10 -11.41 12.65
N LEU A 646 -25.10 -10.14 13.09
CA LEU A 646 -24.20 -9.61 14.10
C LEU A 646 -24.77 -9.83 15.50
N ASN A 647 -23.92 -9.76 16.53
CA ASN A 647 -24.28 -10.09 17.92
C ASN A 647 -24.88 -11.50 18.04
N ALA A 648 -24.44 -12.42 17.18
CA ALA A 648 -24.86 -13.81 17.09
C ALA A 648 -23.80 -14.71 17.73
N ASP A 649 -23.73 -14.73 19.07
CA ASP A 649 -22.76 -15.52 19.83
C ASP A 649 -23.19 -16.98 19.91
N VAL A 650 -22.53 -17.84 19.14
CA VAL A 650 -22.78 -19.29 19.12
C VAL A 650 -22.20 -19.94 20.37
N VAL A 651 -23.08 -20.55 21.16
CA VAL A 651 -22.74 -21.17 22.46
C VAL A 651 -22.90 -22.68 22.48
N GLN A 652 -23.59 -23.24 21.48
CA GLN A 652 -23.76 -24.68 21.34
C GLN A 652 -23.86 -25.07 19.86
N VAL A 653 -23.22 -26.15 19.48
CA VAL A 653 -23.38 -26.84 18.21
C VAL A 653 -23.70 -28.31 18.48
N SER A 654 -24.77 -28.82 17.86
CA SER A 654 -25.12 -30.25 17.89
C SER A 654 -24.89 -30.82 16.50
N PRO A 655 -23.79 -31.54 16.27
CA PRO A 655 -23.50 -32.22 15.02
C PRO A 655 -24.57 -33.27 14.64
N ARG A 656 -25.12 -34.00 15.64
CA ARG A 656 -26.14 -35.04 15.41
C ARG A 656 -27.49 -34.46 14.96
N GLN A 657 -27.92 -33.38 15.62
CA GLN A 657 -29.20 -32.70 15.30
C GLN A 657 -29.05 -31.66 14.17
N ARG A 658 -27.82 -31.37 13.77
CA ARG A 658 -27.50 -30.29 12.83
C ARG A 658 -28.09 -28.95 13.27
N THR A 659 -27.89 -28.58 14.54
CA THR A 659 -28.42 -27.34 15.11
C THR A 659 -27.34 -26.49 15.76
N ILE A 660 -27.57 -25.18 15.72
CA ILE A 660 -26.76 -24.18 16.40
C ILE A 660 -27.69 -23.43 17.38
N ALA A 661 -27.21 -23.18 18.60
CA ALA A 661 -27.88 -22.30 19.55
C ALA A 661 -27.01 -21.08 19.86
N LEU A 662 -27.65 -19.92 19.88
CA LEU A 662 -27.01 -18.64 20.23
C LEU A 662 -27.27 -18.35 21.73
N ARG A 663 -26.42 -17.49 22.30
CA ARG A 663 -26.52 -17.04 23.70
C ARG A 663 -27.86 -16.34 24.02
N ASP A 664 -28.49 -15.70 23.04
CA ASP A 664 -29.76 -15.01 23.18
C ASP A 664 -30.99 -15.93 23.01
N GLY A 665 -30.79 -17.22 22.82
CA GLY A 665 -31.83 -18.25 22.71
C GLY A 665 -32.27 -18.54 21.27
N ARG A 666 -31.86 -17.80 20.28
CA ARG A 666 -32.12 -18.13 18.85
C ARG A 666 -31.51 -19.47 18.50
N ARG A 667 -32.20 -20.24 17.65
CA ARG A 667 -31.72 -21.54 17.17
C ARG A 667 -31.80 -21.64 15.64
N TYR A 668 -30.83 -22.30 15.05
CA TYR A 668 -30.76 -22.55 13.62
C TYR A 668 -30.56 -24.04 13.37
N GLN A 669 -31.21 -24.55 12.34
CA GLN A 669 -30.95 -25.87 11.78
C GLN A 669 -30.23 -25.67 10.46
N TYR A 670 -29.23 -26.50 10.15
CA TYR A 670 -28.38 -26.36 8.95
C TYR A 670 -28.23 -27.67 8.18
N ASP A 671 -27.97 -27.57 6.88
CA ASP A 671 -27.54 -28.71 6.05
C ASP A 671 -26.04 -28.90 6.06
N SER A 672 -25.29 -27.76 5.97
CA SER A 672 -23.83 -27.74 6.06
C SER A 672 -23.38 -26.63 7.00
N LEU A 673 -22.27 -26.87 7.71
CA LEU A 673 -21.69 -25.91 8.64
C LEU A 673 -20.23 -25.64 8.28
N ILE A 674 -19.88 -24.37 8.10
CA ILE A 674 -18.49 -23.91 8.01
C ILE A 674 -18.13 -23.26 9.35
N SER A 675 -17.10 -23.77 10.01
CA SER A 675 -16.59 -23.15 11.22
C SER A 675 -15.26 -22.44 10.95
N THR A 676 -15.17 -21.19 11.36
CA THR A 676 -13.92 -20.41 11.34
C THR A 676 -13.41 -20.09 12.75
N MET A 677 -14.12 -20.56 13.76
CA MET A 677 -13.76 -20.36 15.15
C MET A 677 -12.57 -21.24 15.57
N PRO A 678 -11.86 -20.90 16.66
CA PRO A 678 -10.76 -21.72 17.15
C PRO A 678 -11.19 -23.17 17.40
N LEU A 679 -10.40 -24.11 16.88
CA LEU A 679 -10.76 -25.54 16.88
C LEU A 679 -11.03 -26.12 18.28
N PRO A 680 -10.24 -25.78 19.34
CA PRO A 680 -10.57 -26.19 20.68
C PRO A 680 -11.90 -25.65 21.21
N GLU A 681 -12.24 -24.40 20.86
CA GLU A 681 -13.50 -23.79 21.28
C GLU A 681 -14.71 -24.43 20.58
N LEU A 682 -14.57 -24.81 19.29
CA LEU A 682 -15.60 -25.53 18.57
C LEU A 682 -15.90 -26.88 19.26
N VAL A 683 -14.87 -27.68 19.58
CA VAL A 683 -15.04 -28.97 20.27
C VAL A 683 -15.68 -28.74 21.64
N LYS A 684 -15.29 -27.72 22.36
CA LYS A 684 -15.86 -27.36 23.67
C LYS A 684 -17.36 -27.04 23.62
N ILE A 685 -17.83 -26.28 22.62
CA ILE A 685 -19.25 -25.93 22.49
C ILE A 685 -20.10 -27.07 21.90
N ILE A 686 -19.48 -28.08 21.30
CA ILE A 686 -20.11 -29.34 20.93
C ILE A 686 -20.37 -30.18 22.18
N GLY A 687 -19.47 -30.15 23.15
CA GLY A 687 -19.66 -30.75 24.45
C GLY A 687 -19.69 -32.28 24.41
N ASP A 688 -20.74 -32.89 25.01
CA ASP A 688 -20.82 -34.34 25.21
C ASP A 688 -21.06 -35.14 23.93
N GLU A 689 -21.41 -34.48 22.81
CA GLU A 689 -21.53 -35.18 21.53
C GLU A 689 -20.15 -35.54 20.93
N ALA A 690 -19.08 -34.81 21.30
CA ALA A 690 -17.73 -35.09 20.88
C ALA A 690 -17.16 -36.33 21.65
N PRO A 691 -16.61 -37.31 20.96
CA PRO A 691 -15.93 -38.46 21.60
C PRO A 691 -14.76 -37.98 22.48
N GLU A 692 -14.44 -38.79 23.50
CA GLU A 692 -13.36 -38.45 24.42
C GLU A 692 -12.00 -38.29 23.74
N GLU A 693 -11.72 -39.08 22.72
CA GLU A 693 -10.51 -38.95 21.90
C GLU A 693 -10.43 -37.57 21.20
N VAL A 694 -11.55 -37.05 20.71
CA VAL A 694 -11.63 -35.74 20.06
C VAL A 694 -11.46 -34.60 21.08
N LYS A 695 -12.04 -34.74 22.29
CA LYS A 695 -11.85 -33.79 23.40
C LYS A 695 -10.38 -33.73 23.84
N GLN A 696 -9.73 -34.89 23.97
CA GLN A 696 -8.30 -34.98 24.33
C GLN A 696 -7.40 -34.37 23.23
N ALA A 697 -7.70 -34.67 21.97
CA ALA A 697 -6.99 -34.06 20.85
C ALA A 697 -7.12 -32.52 20.83
N ALA A 698 -8.32 -31.99 21.11
CA ALA A 698 -8.56 -30.57 21.21
C ALA A 698 -7.83 -29.90 22.39
N ALA A 699 -7.83 -30.55 23.56
CA ALA A 699 -7.10 -30.10 24.75
C ALA A 699 -5.57 -30.12 24.55
N GLY A 700 -5.08 -30.98 23.65
CA GLY A 700 -3.66 -31.07 23.26
C GLY A 700 -3.19 -30.01 22.27
N LEU A 701 -4.08 -29.19 21.69
CA LEU A 701 -3.71 -28.13 20.74
C LEU A 701 -3.18 -26.90 21.50
N LYS A 702 -1.97 -26.47 21.16
CA LYS A 702 -1.28 -25.35 21.81
C LYS A 702 -1.40 -24.08 20.96
N HIS A 703 -1.59 -22.93 21.62
CA HIS A 703 -1.60 -21.61 21.01
C HIS A 703 -0.92 -20.60 21.93
N ILE A 704 -0.60 -19.45 21.37
CA ILE A 704 -0.17 -18.28 22.14
C ILE A 704 -1.11 -17.11 21.92
N SER A 705 -1.14 -16.22 22.89
CA SER A 705 -1.93 -15.01 22.89
C SER A 705 -1.06 -13.79 22.59
N VAL A 706 -1.67 -12.72 22.09
CA VAL A 706 -1.02 -11.42 21.90
C VAL A 706 -1.83 -10.35 22.62
N ARG A 707 -1.16 -9.58 23.45
CA ARG A 707 -1.66 -8.31 23.97
C ARG A 707 -1.03 -7.18 23.15
N CYS A 708 -1.86 -6.35 22.55
CA CYS A 708 -1.44 -5.14 21.86
C CYS A 708 -1.70 -3.94 22.76
N VAL A 709 -0.70 -3.08 22.93
CA VAL A 709 -0.82 -1.76 23.54
C VAL A 709 -0.68 -0.72 22.45
N ASN A 710 -1.76 -0.02 22.18
CA ASN A 710 -1.83 1.05 21.20
C ASN A 710 -1.52 2.38 21.88
N LEU A 711 -0.58 3.15 21.34
CA LEU A 711 -0.12 4.42 21.88
C LEU A 711 -0.15 5.49 20.80
N GLY A 712 -0.84 6.59 21.08
CA GLY A 712 -0.86 7.78 20.24
C GLY A 712 -0.15 8.93 20.95
N VAL A 713 0.84 9.54 20.32
CA VAL A 713 1.64 10.63 20.88
C VAL A 713 1.37 11.92 20.13
N ALA A 714 1.39 13.07 20.84
CA ALA A 714 1.21 14.41 20.28
C ALA A 714 2.49 14.94 19.61
N ARG A 715 3.02 14.18 18.67
CA ARG A 715 4.19 14.53 17.86
C ARG A 715 4.15 13.74 16.55
N GLU A 716 4.33 14.41 15.43
CA GLU A 716 4.38 13.78 14.10
C GLU A 716 5.76 13.14 13.84
N ASN A 717 5.80 12.18 12.94
CA ASN A 717 7.04 11.63 12.34
C ASN A 717 8.06 11.09 13.34
N ILE A 718 7.62 10.29 14.31
CA ILE A 718 8.50 9.69 15.32
C ILE A 718 9.57 8.82 14.67
N THR A 719 9.21 8.05 13.63
CA THR A 719 10.08 7.13 12.95
C THR A 719 9.61 6.92 11.51
N GLU A 720 10.53 6.51 10.63
CA GLU A 720 10.24 6.15 9.25
C GLU A 720 9.92 4.67 9.06
N LYS A 721 10.06 3.88 10.13
CA LYS A 721 9.98 2.42 10.07
C LYS A 721 8.53 1.96 10.15
N HIS A 722 8.21 0.84 9.47
CA HIS A 722 6.88 0.20 9.57
C HIS A 722 6.84 -0.86 10.68
N TRP A 723 7.92 -1.63 10.83
CA TRP A 723 8.10 -2.64 11.88
C TRP A 723 9.47 -2.53 12.51
N ILE A 724 9.52 -2.70 13.81
CA ILE A 724 10.75 -2.78 14.56
C ILE A 724 10.69 -3.98 15.48
N TYR A 725 11.68 -4.86 15.37
CA TYR A 725 11.84 -6.08 16.14
C TYR A 725 12.83 -5.87 17.27
N TYR A 726 12.47 -6.32 18.48
CA TYR A 726 13.25 -6.11 19.70
C TYR A 726 13.64 -7.45 20.33
N PRO A 727 14.81 -8.00 20.02
CA PRO A 727 15.30 -9.25 20.64
C PRO A 727 15.71 -9.10 22.10
N GLU A 728 16.09 -7.87 22.53
CA GLU A 728 16.60 -7.59 23.86
C GLU A 728 15.51 -7.22 24.88
N ASP A 729 15.90 -6.66 26.00
CA ASP A 729 15.05 -6.43 27.17
C ASP A 729 14.05 -5.25 26.95
N THR A 730 12.93 -5.57 26.31
CA THR A 730 11.69 -4.78 26.28
C THR A 730 10.51 -5.72 26.54
N ILE A 731 9.38 -5.20 27.05
CA ILE A 731 8.20 -6.04 27.29
C ILE A 731 7.59 -6.51 25.98
N PHE A 732 7.60 -5.67 24.97
CA PHE A 732 7.15 -6.03 23.61
C PHE A 732 8.25 -6.71 22.80
N HIS A 733 7.85 -7.60 21.89
CA HIS A 733 8.78 -8.24 20.97
C HIS A 733 8.90 -7.46 19.65
N ARG A 734 7.89 -6.67 19.30
CA ARG A 734 7.93 -5.77 18.14
C ARG A 734 6.98 -4.59 18.31
N ILE A 735 7.26 -3.54 17.52
CA ILE A 735 6.36 -2.40 17.33
C ILE A 735 5.91 -2.40 15.87
N PHE A 736 4.62 -2.26 15.66
CA PHE A 736 4.01 -1.90 14.38
C PHE A 736 3.67 -0.41 14.38
N VAL A 737 4.02 0.28 13.29
CA VAL A 737 3.87 1.73 13.16
C VAL A 737 2.77 2.02 12.14
N GLN A 738 1.52 2.06 12.59
CA GLN A 738 0.37 2.27 11.70
C GLN A 738 0.45 3.59 10.96
N GLY A 739 0.97 4.63 11.61
CA GLY A 739 1.10 5.95 11.01
C GLY A 739 1.92 5.98 9.72
N ASN A 740 2.84 5.02 9.56
CA ASN A 740 3.61 4.84 8.33
C ASN A 740 2.93 3.87 7.35
N ALA A 741 2.08 2.95 7.83
CA ALA A 741 1.29 2.10 6.95
C ALA A 741 0.18 2.89 6.26
N SER A 742 -0.49 3.81 6.99
CA SER A 742 -1.37 4.83 6.43
C SER A 742 -1.36 6.10 7.27
N PRO A 743 -1.13 7.27 6.65
CA PRO A 743 -1.16 8.55 7.35
C PRO A 743 -2.56 8.89 7.89
N GLU A 744 -3.63 8.35 7.31
CA GLU A 744 -5.00 8.55 7.79
C GLU A 744 -5.34 7.77 9.07
N CYS A 745 -4.41 6.95 9.56
CA CYS A 745 -4.51 6.35 10.89
C CYS A 745 -4.15 7.31 12.02
N ASN A 746 -3.58 8.48 11.70
CA ASN A 746 -3.20 9.51 12.69
C ASN A 746 -4.11 10.73 12.61
N PRO A 747 -4.44 11.38 13.74
CA PRO A 747 -4.94 12.74 13.72
C PRO A 747 -3.82 13.72 13.36
N PRO A 748 -4.12 14.94 12.88
CA PRO A 748 -3.12 16.00 12.70
C PRO A 748 -2.36 16.25 14.01
N GLY A 749 -1.03 16.38 13.92
CA GLY A 749 -0.16 16.56 15.07
C GLY A 749 0.10 15.31 15.91
N GLY A 750 -0.46 14.16 15.53
CA GLY A 750 -0.32 12.92 16.26
C GLY A 750 0.40 11.81 15.46
N PHE A 751 0.91 10.82 16.18
CA PHE A 751 1.53 9.63 15.60
C PHE A 751 1.24 8.37 16.43
N GLY A 752 0.71 7.33 15.79
CA GLY A 752 0.27 6.09 16.42
C GLY A 752 1.21 4.93 16.20
N ILE A 753 1.44 4.16 17.27
CA ILE A 753 2.18 2.89 17.24
C ILE A 753 1.43 1.81 18.01
N THR A 754 1.69 0.56 17.70
CA THR A 754 1.20 -0.61 18.45
C THR A 754 2.38 -1.44 18.95
N CYS A 755 2.49 -1.60 20.27
CA CYS A 755 3.42 -2.52 20.92
C CYS A 755 2.77 -3.89 21.03
N GLU A 756 3.41 -4.92 20.46
CA GLU A 756 2.90 -6.30 20.50
C GLU A 756 3.65 -7.14 21.54
N ILE A 757 2.90 -7.72 22.45
CA ILE A 757 3.39 -8.54 23.56
C ILE A 757 2.75 -9.94 23.46
N THR A 758 3.55 -10.94 23.14
CA THR A 758 3.11 -12.33 23.19
C THR A 758 3.17 -12.89 24.59
N TYR A 759 2.18 -13.68 24.93
CA TYR A 759 2.12 -14.35 26.21
C TYR A 759 1.47 -15.75 26.08
N SER A 760 1.70 -16.57 27.08
CA SER A 760 1.06 -17.87 27.25
C SER A 760 0.79 -18.09 28.74
N PRO A 761 -0.41 -18.48 29.14
CA PRO A 761 -0.69 -18.76 30.56
C PRO A 761 0.26 -19.78 31.20
N THR A 762 0.73 -20.73 30.41
CA THR A 762 1.56 -21.87 30.91
C THR A 762 3.05 -21.54 30.96
N TRP A 763 3.60 -20.95 29.87
CA TRP A 763 5.07 -20.80 29.72
C TRP A 763 5.56 -19.38 29.92
N LYS A 764 4.75 -18.38 29.58
CA LYS A 764 5.12 -16.96 29.66
C LYS A 764 3.88 -16.15 30.01
N PRO A 765 3.43 -16.19 31.28
CA PRO A 765 2.28 -15.37 31.69
C PRO A 765 2.56 -13.89 31.51
N LEU A 766 1.51 -13.13 31.23
CA LEU A 766 1.61 -11.68 31.10
C LEU A 766 1.89 -11.07 32.48
N PRO A 767 3.00 -10.32 32.68
CA PRO A 767 3.40 -9.83 34.01
C PRO A 767 2.56 -8.67 34.50
N PHE A 768 1.96 -7.88 33.59
CA PHE A 768 1.17 -6.67 33.85
C PHE A 768 -0.10 -6.67 33.02
N SER A 769 -1.09 -5.88 33.40
CA SER A 769 -2.33 -5.64 32.64
C SER A 769 -2.87 -4.23 32.90
N GLY A 770 -3.74 -3.75 32.01
CA GLY A 770 -4.34 -2.42 32.15
C GLY A 770 -3.28 -1.31 32.13
N GLN A 771 -3.44 -0.33 33.01
CA GLN A 771 -2.57 0.86 33.06
C GLN A 771 -1.10 0.50 33.33
N GLU A 772 -0.81 -0.50 34.15
CA GLU A 772 0.58 -0.92 34.43
C GLU A 772 1.29 -1.42 33.17
N LEU A 773 0.58 -2.14 32.32
CA LEU A 773 1.13 -2.62 31.05
C LEU A 773 1.36 -1.47 30.07
N ILE A 774 0.42 -0.53 30.01
CA ILE A 774 0.52 0.69 29.19
C ILE A 774 1.76 1.51 29.63
N ASP A 775 1.88 1.77 30.94
CA ASP A 775 3.01 2.53 31.51
C ASP A 775 4.34 1.84 31.23
N ARG A 776 4.39 0.54 31.35
CA ARG A 776 5.60 -0.23 31.01
C ARG A 776 5.95 -0.15 29.53
N CYS A 777 4.99 -0.19 28.63
CA CYS A 777 5.23 0.01 27.20
C CYS A 777 5.77 1.41 26.90
N ILE A 778 5.23 2.44 27.54
CA ILE A 778 5.72 3.82 27.39
C ILE A 778 7.18 3.92 27.87
N GLN A 779 7.50 3.37 29.05
CA GLN A 779 8.86 3.36 29.60
C GLN A 779 9.84 2.65 28.66
N ASP A 780 9.45 1.47 28.12
CA ASP A 780 10.29 0.74 27.20
C ASP A 780 10.43 1.48 25.84
N CYS A 781 9.40 2.21 25.37
CA CYS A 781 9.52 3.08 24.20
C CYS A 781 10.49 4.24 24.43
N ILE A 782 10.53 4.84 25.62
CA ILE A 782 11.52 5.86 25.99
C ILE A 782 12.91 5.23 26.04
N LYS A 783 13.05 4.07 26.71
CA LYS A 783 14.33 3.34 26.84
C LYS A 783 14.98 3.04 25.49
N VAL A 784 14.20 2.69 24.46
CA VAL A 784 14.72 2.38 23.12
C VAL A 784 14.75 3.60 22.18
N GLY A 785 14.47 4.81 22.69
CA GLY A 785 14.53 6.05 21.92
C GLY A 785 13.39 6.23 20.91
N MET A 786 12.30 5.46 21.04
CA MET A 786 11.09 5.65 20.23
C MET A 786 10.33 6.90 20.69
N PHE A 787 10.17 7.05 22.00
CA PHE A 787 9.58 8.23 22.63
C PHE A 787 10.65 9.05 23.35
N ARG A 788 10.37 10.33 23.55
CA ARG A 788 11.09 11.25 24.41
C ARG A 788 10.41 11.28 25.77
N GLU A 789 11.13 11.71 26.80
CA GLU A 789 10.56 11.85 28.15
C GLU A 789 9.45 12.91 28.22
N ASP A 790 9.50 13.91 27.33
CA ASP A 790 8.53 15.00 27.23
C ASP A 790 7.40 14.76 26.23
N ASP A 791 7.37 13.61 25.58
CA ASP A 791 6.28 13.26 24.64
C ASP A 791 4.95 13.09 25.39
N LYS A 792 3.94 13.79 24.94
CA LYS A 792 2.58 13.70 25.51
C LYS A 792 1.80 12.56 24.86
N ILE A 793 1.44 11.55 25.63
CA ILE A 793 0.55 10.47 25.20
C ILE A 793 -0.90 11.00 25.21
N ILE A 794 -1.57 10.94 24.07
CA ILE A 794 -2.94 11.44 23.86
C ILE A 794 -3.96 10.36 23.52
N ALA A 795 -3.50 9.15 23.24
CA ALA A 795 -4.33 7.95 23.14
C ALA A 795 -3.57 6.76 23.71
N ALA A 796 -4.22 5.92 24.51
CA ALA A 796 -3.66 4.69 25.01
C ALA A 796 -4.77 3.68 25.28
N ASN A 797 -4.68 2.50 24.69
CA ASN A 797 -5.60 1.40 24.93
C ASN A 797 -4.91 0.06 24.73
N GLU A 798 -5.52 -0.99 25.26
CA GLU A 798 -5.03 -2.36 25.06
C GLU A 798 -6.07 -3.24 24.38
N VAL A 799 -5.61 -4.20 23.62
CA VAL A 799 -6.41 -5.23 22.93
C VAL A 799 -5.85 -6.59 23.24
N ASP A 800 -6.71 -7.51 23.61
CA ASP A 800 -6.36 -8.90 23.84
C ASP A 800 -6.79 -9.80 22.70
N MET A 801 -5.86 -10.64 22.22
CA MET A 801 -6.10 -11.67 21.23
C MET A 801 -5.70 -13.03 21.83
N PRO A 802 -6.63 -13.74 22.49
CA PRO A 802 -6.34 -15.00 23.17
C PRO A 802 -5.86 -16.11 22.23
N TYR A 803 -6.31 -16.11 20.97
CA TYR A 803 -5.83 -16.99 19.92
C TYR A 803 -5.12 -16.17 18.86
N ALA A 804 -3.81 -15.92 19.01
CA ALA A 804 -3.03 -15.14 18.05
C ALA A 804 -2.20 -16.01 17.11
N TYR A 805 -1.43 -16.96 17.67
CA TYR A 805 -0.64 -17.89 16.87
C TYR A 805 -0.88 -19.32 17.33
N VAL A 806 -1.09 -20.23 16.37
CA VAL A 806 -1.13 -21.67 16.58
C VAL A 806 0.31 -22.18 16.71
N VAL A 807 0.55 -23.06 17.69
CA VAL A 807 1.87 -23.63 17.91
C VAL A 807 1.99 -24.94 17.16
N TYR A 808 3.05 -25.08 16.38
CA TYR A 808 3.40 -26.29 15.66
C TYR A 808 4.28 -27.15 16.57
N ASP A 809 3.65 -27.95 17.44
CA ASP A 809 4.35 -28.96 18.22
C ASP A 809 4.23 -30.34 17.57
N HIS A 810 5.00 -31.30 18.08
CA HIS A 810 5.07 -32.66 17.52
C HIS A 810 3.74 -33.42 17.57
N ALA A 811 2.76 -33.02 18.40
CA ALA A 811 1.45 -33.66 18.51
C ALA A 811 0.38 -32.99 17.62
N ARG A 812 0.62 -31.78 17.14
CA ARG A 812 -0.36 -30.97 16.41
C ARG A 812 -1.01 -31.71 15.23
N ALA A 813 -0.19 -32.27 14.34
CA ALA A 813 -0.69 -32.86 13.09
C ALA A 813 -1.68 -34.00 13.40
N ARG A 814 -1.34 -34.87 14.33
CA ARG A 814 -2.20 -36.00 14.78
C ARG A 814 -3.49 -35.49 15.45
N ASN A 815 -3.38 -34.49 16.33
CA ASN A 815 -4.53 -33.95 17.06
C ASN A 815 -5.51 -33.26 16.11
N VAL A 816 -5.03 -32.47 15.17
CA VAL A 816 -5.86 -31.80 14.15
C VAL A 816 -6.56 -32.84 13.27
N GLU A 817 -5.84 -33.86 12.79
CA GLU A 817 -6.43 -34.90 11.94
C GLU A 817 -7.52 -35.69 12.66
N THR A 818 -7.32 -36.05 13.94
CA THR A 818 -8.33 -36.73 14.77
C THR A 818 -9.64 -35.91 14.83
N ILE A 819 -9.53 -34.63 15.11
CA ILE A 819 -10.70 -33.74 15.19
C ILE A 819 -11.37 -33.57 13.83
N LYS A 820 -10.58 -33.29 12.78
CA LYS A 820 -11.04 -33.08 11.41
C LYS A 820 -11.77 -34.30 10.83
N ALA A 821 -11.21 -35.47 11.03
CA ALA A 821 -11.82 -36.74 10.58
C ALA A 821 -13.18 -37.00 11.22
N TRP A 822 -13.35 -36.62 12.50
CA TRP A 822 -14.63 -36.76 13.18
C TRP A 822 -15.65 -35.71 12.71
N LEU A 823 -15.27 -34.44 12.66
CA LEU A 823 -16.15 -33.32 12.21
C LEU A 823 -16.61 -33.50 10.77
N GLY A 824 -15.74 -34.04 9.91
CA GLY A 824 -16.07 -34.29 8.50
C GLY A 824 -17.21 -35.29 8.30
N LYS A 825 -17.37 -36.26 9.23
CA LYS A 825 -18.48 -37.23 9.22
C LYS A 825 -19.85 -36.59 9.54
N HIS A 826 -19.84 -35.34 10.01
CA HIS A 826 -21.03 -34.57 10.39
C HIS A 826 -21.27 -33.36 9.47
N ASP A 827 -20.62 -33.30 8.29
CA ASP A 827 -20.71 -32.22 7.33
C ASP A 827 -20.30 -30.83 7.92
N ILE A 828 -19.36 -30.84 8.88
CA ILE A 828 -18.76 -29.65 9.47
C ILE A 828 -17.41 -29.43 8.80
N ILE A 829 -17.29 -28.32 8.09
CA ILE A 829 -16.11 -27.91 7.33
C ILE A 829 -15.33 -26.92 8.17
N LEU A 830 -14.03 -27.22 8.40
CA LEU A 830 -13.10 -26.32 9.05
C LEU A 830 -12.46 -25.40 8.01
N ALA A 831 -12.46 -24.11 8.26
CA ALA A 831 -11.85 -23.13 7.36
C ALA A 831 -11.13 -22.01 8.12
N GLY A 832 -9.91 -21.69 7.67
CA GLY A 832 -9.12 -20.58 8.17
C GLY A 832 -8.21 -20.91 9.33
N ARG A 833 -7.39 -19.93 9.69
CA ARG A 833 -6.21 -20.04 10.54
C ARG A 833 -6.45 -20.83 11.85
N TYR A 834 -7.51 -20.52 12.56
CA TYR A 834 -7.78 -21.06 13.89
C TYR A 834 -8.63 -22.32 13.87
N SER A 835 -9.41 -22.52 12.82
CA SER A 835 -10.26 -23.70 12.64
C SER A 835 -9.47 -24.85 12.01
N GLU A 836 -8.64 -24.58 11.00
CA GLU A 836 -7.73 -25.56 10.40
C GLU A 836 -6.45 -25.74 11.22
N TRP A 837 -6.22 -24.88 12.23
CA TRP A 837 -5.01 -24.86 13.08
C TRP A 837 -3.73 -24.69 12.28
N GLU A 838 -3.75 -23.74 11.32
CA GLU A 838 -2.67 -23.45 10.38
C GLU A 838 -2.15 -22.01 10.49
N TYR A 839 -0.88 -21.80 10.12
CA TYR A 839 -0.29 -20.46 10.08
C TYR A 839 -0.67 -19.75 8.77
N TYR A 840 -1.84 -19.09 8.74
CA TYR A 840 -2.35 -18.35 7.59
C TYR A 840 -2.15 -16.84 7.75
N ASN A 841 -1.83 -16.16 6.65
CA ASN A 841 -1.98 -14.72 6.50
C ASN A 841 -3.38 -14.40 5.93
N SER A 842 -3.69 -13.12 5.71
CA SER A 842 -5.00 -12.69 5.20
C SER A 842 -5.36 -13.29 3.83
N ASP A 843 -4.38 -13.41 2.93
CA ASP A 843 -4.54 -14.04 1.62
C ASP A 843 -4.94 -15.52 1.72
N HIS A 844 -4.22 -16.28 2.54
CA HIS A 844 -4.57 -17.69 2.82
C HIS A 844 -5.97 -17.82 3.45
N ALA A 845 -6.37 -16.86 4.31
CA ALA A 845 -7.69 -16.86 4.91
C ALA A 845 -8.80 -16.67 3.88
N PHE A 846 -8.60 -15.83 2.88
CA PHE A 846 -9.55 -15.65 1.76
C PHE A 846 -9.65 -16.90 0.89
N ILE A 847 -8.51 -17.52 0.55
CA ILE A 847 -8.45 -18.77 -0.21
C ILE A 847 -9.14 -19.91 0.56
N ALA A 848 -8.92 -20.01 1.88
CA ALA A 848 -9.56 -21.02 2.72
C ALA A 848 -11.10 -20.86 2.72
N GLY A 849 -11.61 -19.62 2.80
CA GLY A 849 -13.05 -19.36 2.70
C GLY A 849 -13.63 -19.75 1.35
N LYS A 850 -12.96 -19.44 0.25
CA LYS A 850 -13.34 -19.86 -1.10
C LYS A 850 -13.40 -21.39 -1.22
N LYS A 851 -12.36 -22.10 -0.79
CA LYS A 851 -12.30 -23.57 -0.80
C LYS A 851 -13.41 -24.19 0.04
N ALA A 852 -13.72 -23.63 1.22
CA ALA A 852 -14.82 -24.11 2.04
C ALA A 852 -16.17 -24.00 1.33
N ALA A 853 -16.42 -22.87 0.65
CA ALA A 853 -17.63 -22.68 -0.15
C ALA A 853 -17.71 -23.67 -1.34
N GLU A 854 -16.60 -23.89 -2.03
CA GLU A 854 -16.50 -24.88 -3.12
C GLU A 854 -16.77 -26.30 -2.60
N THR A 855 -16.27 -26.64 -1.42
CA THR A 855 -16.53 -27.95 -0.77
C THR A 855 -18.01 -28.13 -0.47
N VAL A 856 -18.70 -27.11 0.08
CA VAL A 856 -20.15 -27.17 0.29
C VAL A 856 -20.88 -27.44 -1.01
N LYS A 857 -20.60 -26.67 -2.07
CA LYS A 857 -21.23 -26.84 -3.38
C LYS A 857 -21.00 -28.22 -3.97
N TRP A 858 -19.81 -28.76 -3.82
CA TRP A 858 -19.49 -30.14 -4.25
C TRP A 858 -20.30 -31.19 -3.46
N MET A 859 -20.40 -31.03 -2.12
CA MET A 859 -21.20 -31.91 -1.28
C MET A 859 -22.69 -31.88 -1.65
N GLU A 860 -23.25 -30.71 -1.92
CA GLU A 860 -24.62 -30.51 -2.34
C GLU A 860 -24.90 -31.22 -3.66
N ASN A 861 -24.05 -31.01 -4.68
CA ASN A 861 -24.19 -31.66 -5.98
C ASN A 861 -24.17 -33.20 -5.89
N ASN A 862 -23.27 -33.74 -5.03
CA ASN A 862 -23.20 -35.20 -4.86
C ASN A 862 -24.36 -35.79 -4.03
N ARG A 863 -25.00 -35.01 -3.15
CA ARG A 863 -26.23 -35.44 -2.46
C ARG A 863 -27.42 -35.51 -3.41
N VAL A 864 -27.53 -34.62 -4.37
CA VAL A 864 -28.59 -34.64 -5.41
C VAL A 864 -28.44 -35.87 -6.30
N VAL A 865 -27.23 -36.17 -6.76
CA VAL A 865 -26.92 -37.35 -7.60
C VAL A 865 -27.17 -38.67 -6.84
N ALA A 866 -27.00 -38.74 -5.53
CA ALA A 866 -27.28 -39.94 -4.73
C ALA A 866 -28.75 -40.11 -4.36
N ALA A 867 -29.58 -39.07 -4.57
CA ALA A 867 -31.01 -39.09 -4.29
C ALA A 867 -31.85 -39.37 -5.57
N GLU A 868 -31.26 -39.17 -6.75
CA GLU A 868 -31.77 -39.66 -8.07
C GLU A 868 -31.35 -41.12 -8.34
#